data_ab045f0d5083cb0a19a924e737362951
#
_entry.id   ab045f0d5083cb0a19a924e737362951
#
_cell.length_a   1.000
_cell.length_b   1.000
_cell.length_c   1.000
_cell.angle_alpha   90.00
_cell.angle_beta   90.00
_cell.angle_gamma   90.00
#
_symmetry.space_group_name_H-M   'P 1'
#
loop_
_entity.id
_entity.type
_entity.pdbx_description
1 polymer ?
#
loop_
_entity_poly.entity_id
_entity_poly.type
_entity_poly.pdbx_seq_one_letter_code
_entity_poly.pdbx_strand_id
1 'polypeptide(L)'
;MKKTQSSGVSLTLLLTAMICHSANPVVADDSRAGKPNVVLFLVDDMGWMDSTPYGSKYYETPNMKRLQTQSMRFTDAYATPLCSPTRASILSGQYSSRHRVTSASGHTPAAPEGASPYPAKAAPNQPLIYAKSTNYLDLDLITLPEVLSDAGYRTGHFGKWHLGLSQEHWPEQHGFEVAFHAEPSPGPPSYFSPYGVQRNGVPSNKHHVGTITDGPEGEYITDRLTDEAIRFVQAHQDEPFYLNFWHFAVHGPWGHKEEYTRQFAGKTDPRGLQQNPIMASMLKSVDESLGRLMDTFDELGLTDNTLFIFYSDNGGNTHSNVPGSRQIANIKPGHPRWEFVQDWKKWAGDQPPTNNAPLREGKGRIYEGGQRVPLMVRWPGRIDPGSVSDAVVGPIDLYPTILEATGLELPAGHVVDGESIMPILEQTGALKRQAYFTWFPHLIPAVSVRAGDWKLIRRFAPHPNYPEVRELYNLGEDIGESRNLASVMPDKVKELDELIDQFVVETGALYPKPNPDFNGSANGPADAVSRSIAGLVARMCEVEPLKAAIRVRAEGRTPFLGTAQVKFDGPLTLKLRARSQTGGKGKVQWRTATQETFVDTQAVTYELPAGEAWQEITVQVPVQGRASVLRLYLPAESGDVEIQSIQFLSESGREKVWDFANGTQ
;
A
#
# COMPACT_ATOMS: atom_id res chain seq x y z
N MET A 1 -20.66 120.72 17.63
CA MET A 1 -19.73 120.45 16.53
C MET A 1 -18.68 119.40 17.05
N LYS A 2 -18.51 118.44 16.38
CA LYS A 2 -17.64 117.25 16.40
C LYS A 2 -18.37 115.94 16.76
N LYS A 3 -18.63 115.23 15.71
CA LYS A 3 -19.13 113.86 15.77
C LYS A 3 -18.02 112.89 16.16
N THR A 4 -18.24 112.09 17.13
CA THR A 4 -17.39 110.95 17.43
C THR A 4 -18.02 109.68 16.80
N GLN A 5 -17.29 109.06 15.95
CA GLN A 5 -17.58 107.74 15.36
C GLN A 5 -17.21 106.66 16.37
N SER A 6 -18.13 105.77 16.67
CA SER A 6 -17.86 104.56 17.38
C SER A 6 -17.67 103.42 16.38
N SER A 7 -16.54 102.79 16.34
CA SER A 7 -16.23 101.59 15.57
C SER A 7 -16.74 100.33 16.27
N GLY A 8 -17.73 99.69 15.71
CA GLY A 8 -18.18 98.38 16.14
C GLY A 8 -17.32 97.25 15.54
N VAL A 9 -16.79 96.42 16.40
CA VAL A 9 -16.07 95.19 16.00
C VAL A 9 -17.12 94.08 15.96
N SER A 10 -17.35 93.54 14.71
CA SER A 10 -18.14 92.34 14.48
C SER A 10 -17.27 91.14 14.74
N LEU A 11 -17.62 90.35 15.69
CA LEU A 11 -17.02 89.04 15.97
C LEU A 11 -17.75 87.97 15.16
N THR A 12 -17.14 87.49 14.08
CA THR A 12 -17.66 86.42 13.25
C THR A 12 -17.26 85.09 13.90
N LEU A 13 -18.25 84.36 14.47
CA LEU A 13 -18.03 82.96 14.89
C LEU A 13 -18.00 82.07 13.69
N LEU A 14 -16.82 81.46 13.42
CA LEU A 14 -16.72 80.33 12.50
C LEU A 14 -17.18 79.06 13.26
N LEU A 15 -18.33 78.49 12.93
CA LEU A 15 -18.74 77.14 13.27
C LEU A 15 -18.03 76.16 12.37
N THR A 16 -16.99 75.49 12.87
CA THR A 16 -16.37 74.33 12.22
C THR A 16 -17.25 73.11 12.48
N ALA A 17 -18.03 72.69 11.47
CA ALA A 17 -18.74 71.40 11.50
C ALA A 17 -17.73 70.26 11.43
N MET A 18 -17.46 69.57 12.52
CA MET A 18 -16.80 68.28 12.56
C MET A 18 -17.76 67.24 11.96
N ILE A 19 -17.53 66.87 10.71
CA ILE A 19 -18.15 65.68 10.10
C ILE A 19 -17.48 64.45 10.78
N CYS A 20 -18.11 63.91 11.81
CA CYS A 20 -17.81 62.55 12.30
C CYS A 20 -18.20 61.59 11.18
N HIS A 21 -17.23 61.12 10.40
CA HIS A 21 -17.35 59.87 9.66
C HIS A 21 -17.50 58.78 10.68
N SER A 22 -18.71 58.32 10.94
CA SER A 22 -18.94 57.01 11.54
C SER A 22 -18.43 55.98 10.52
N ALA A 23 -17.21 55.49 10.73
CA ALA A 23 -16.79 54.23 10.13
C ALA A 23 -17.80 53.17 10.62
N ASN A 24 -18.70 52.76 9.74
CA ASN A 24 -19.42 51.52 9.98
C ASN A 24 -18.35 50.46 10.26
N PRO A 25 -18.43 49.72 11.35
CA PRO A 25 -17.60 48.55 11.46
C PRO A 25 -17.94 47.69 10.26
N VAL A 26 -16.95 47.38 9.42
CA VAL A 26 -17.03 46.26 8.49
C VAL A 26 -17.38 45.07 9.38
N VAL A 27 -18.63 44.63 9.32
CA VAL A 27 -19.04 43.35 9.90
C VAL A 27 -18.16 42.37 9.15
N ALA A 28 -17.11 41.91 9.81
CA ALA A 28 -16.37 40.77 9.31
C ALA A 28 -17.42 39.69 9.09
N ASP A 29 -17.52 39.27 7.86
CA ASP A 29 -18.41 38.18 7.47
C ASP A 29 -18.03 36.98 8.34
N ASP A 30 -18.92 36.61 9.26
CA ASP A 30 -18.67 35.60 10.32
C ASP A 30 -18.77 34.18 9.70
N SER A 31 -18.39 34.07 8.40
CA SER A 31 -18.39 32.84 7.63
C SER A 31 -17.47 31.78 8.23
N ARG A 32 -16.56 32.17 9.12
CA ARG A 32 -15.60 31.30 9.81
C ARG A 32 -16.05 30.85 11.20
N ALA A 33 -17.07 31.45 11.79
CA ALA A 33 -17.48 31.13 13.14
C ALA A 33 -17.95 29.67 13.24
N GLY A 34 -17.09 28.83 13.75
CA GLY A 34 -17.36 27.41 14.03
C GLY A 34 -16.99 26.42 12.92
N LYS A 35 -16.45 26.85 11.77
CA LYS A 35 -16.02 25.95 10.67
C LYS A 35 -14.50 25.68 10.76
N PRO A 36 -14.04 24.44 11.04
CA PRO A 36 -12.62 24.12 11.03
C PRO A 36 -12.08 24.03 9.60
N ASN A 37 -10.80 24.35 9.41
CA ASN A 37 -10.09 23.92 8.20
C ASN A 37 -9.90 22.41 8.24
N VAL A 38 -9.81 21.80 7.08
CA VAL A 38 -9.53 20.37 6.95
C VAL A 38 -8.32 20.16 6.07
N VAL A 39 -7.35 19.39 6.57
CA VAL A 39 -6.16 18.97 5.82
C VAL A 39 -6.11 17.46 5.78
N LEU A 40 -6.04 16.90 4.57
CA LEU A 40 -5.75 15.50 4.34
C LEU A 40 -4.38 15.35 3.67
N PHE A 41 -3.37 15.04 4.48
CA PHE A 41 -2.00 14.79 4.05
C PHE A 41 -1.82 13.31 3.77
N LEU A 42 -1.82 12.91 2.48
CA LEU A 42 -1.73 11.52 2.05
C LEU A 42 -0.37 11.22 1.43
N VAL A 43 0.27 10.16 1.92
CA VAL A 43 1.55 9.66 1.40
C VAL A 43 1.30 8.43 0.53
N ASP A 44 1.95 8.35 -0.63
CA ASP A 44 1.80 7.23 -1.58
C ASP A 44 2.79 6.10 -1.26
N ASP A 45 2.33 4.87 -1.14
CA ASP A 45 3.13 3.66 -0.86
C ASP A 45 3.89 3.67 0.49
N MET A 46 3.51 4.47 1.46
CA MET A 46 4.16 4.48 2.77
C MET A 46 3.66 3.32 3.64
N GLY A 47 4.56 2.41 3.98
CA GLY A 47 4.27 1.28 4.87
C GLY A 47 4.05 1.69 6.33
N TRP A 48 3.34 0.83 7.07
CA TRP A 48 3.05 1.05 8.50
C TRP A 48 4.32 1.27 9.32
N MET A 49 5.42 0.57 8.98
CA MET A 49 6.71 0.67 9.68
C MET A 49 7.66 1.73 9.09
N ASP A 50 7.22 2.57 8.16
CA ASP A 50 8.11 3.47 7.42
C ASP A 50 8.31 4.84 8.09
N SER A 51 7.99 4.95 9.39
CA SER A 51 8.22 6.17 10.16
C SER A 51 8.63 5.92 11.60
N THR A 52 9.27 6.92 12.20
CA THR A 52 9.66 6.90 13.63
C THR A 52 8.44 6.69 14.56
N PRO A 53 7.27 7.34 14.37
CA PRO A 53 6.06 7.10 15.16
C PRO A 53 5.59 5.66 15.19
N TYR A 54 5.81 4.92 14.12
CA TYR A 54 5.38 3.53 13.95
C TYR A 54 6.53 2.51 14.12
N GLY A 55 7.70 2.96 14.59
CA GLY A 55 8.75 2.08 15.09
C GLY A 55 9.92 1.85 14.14
N SER A 56 10.03 2.57 13.01
CA SER A 56 11.26 2.55 12.21
C SER A 56 12.47 2.90 13.06
N LYS A 57 13.56 2.16 12.86
CA LYS A 57 14.88 2.45 13.43
C LYS A 57 15.88 2.91 12.37
N TYR A 58 15.46 2.89 11.13
CA TYR A 58 16.25 3.28 9.96
C TYR A 58 15.82 4.63 9.40
N TYR A 59 14.54 4.81 9.11
CA TYR A 59 13.99 6.08 8.63
C TYR A 59 13.88 7.09 9.76
N GLU A 60 14.30 8.32 9.48
CA GLU A 60 14.27 9.45 10.41
C GLU A 60 13.19 10.43 9.98
N THR A 61 12.12 10.50 10.76
CA THR A 61 10.95 11.32 10.45
C THR A 61 10.56 12.18 11.67
N PRO A 62 11.38 13.20 12.01
CA PRO A 62 11.19 14.02 13.21
C PRO A 62 9.89 14.83 13.19
N ASN A 63 9.42 15.30 12.01
CA ASN A 63 8.18 16.06 11.92
C ASN A 63 6.94 15.16 12.04
N MET A 64 6.98 13.93 11.50
CA MET A 64 5.95 12.94 11.77
C MET A 64 5.91 12.59 13.28
N LYS A 65 7.09 12.55 13.94
CA LYS A 65 7.15 12.37 15.39
C LYS A 65 6.58 13.57 16.15
N ARG A 66 6.84 14.81 15.69
CA ARG A 66 6.20 16.03 16.21
C ARG A 66 4.68 15.95 16.07
N LEU A 67 4.17 15.61 14.88
CA LEU A 67 2.74 15.44 14.64
C LEU A 67 2.15 14.38 15.58
N GLN A 68 2.81 13.22 15.73
CA GLN A 68 2.35 12.14 16.62
C GLN A 68 2.15 12.60 18.07
N THR A 69 3.03 13.47 18.57
CA THR A 69 2.88 14.00 19.95
C THR A 69 1.71 14.96 20.12
N GLN A 70 1.14 15.45 19.02
CA GLN A 70 0.02 16.39 18.98
C GLN A 70 -1.29 15.73 18.48
N SER A 71 -1.26 14.43 18.19
CA SER A 71 -2.34 13.70 17.50
C SER A 71 -2.80 12.49 18.30
N MET A 72 -3.97 11.96 17.95
CA MET A 72 -4.29 10.56 18.16
C MET A 72 -3.64 9.73 17.06
N ARG A 73 -2.89 8.69 17.44
CA ARG A 73 -2.28 7.72 16.53
C ARG A 73 -3.06 6.42 16.52
N PHE A 74 -3.44 5.96 15.35
CA PHE A 74 -4.13 4.68 15.19
C PHE A 74 -3.12 3.55 14.93
N THR A 75 -3.31 2.43 15.63
CA THR A 75 -2.52 1.21 15.41
C THR A 75 -3.15 0.30 14.38
N ASP A 76 -4.47 0.39 14.19
CA ASP A 76 -5.29 -0.49 13.34
C ASP A 76 -6.03 0.29 12.24
N ALA A 77 -5.33 1.23 11.59
CA ALA A 77 -5.85 1.91 10.42
C ALA A 77 -5.54 1.10 9.15
N TYR A 78 -6.53 1.01 8.29
CA TYR A 78 -6.47 0.23 7.04
C TYR A 78 -6.64 1.12 5.82
N ALA A 79 -6.10 0.67 4.70
CA ALA A 79 -6.34 1.17 3.35
C ALA A 79 -6.66 -0.01 2.42
N THR A 80 -7.02 0.23 1.19
CA THR A 80 -7.02 -0.87 0.21
C THR A 80 -5.58 -1.21 -0.19
N PRO A 81 -5.30 -2.42 -0.69
CA PRO A 81 -3.94 -2.79 -1.06
C PRO A 81 -3.32 -2.02 -2.24
N LEU A 82 -4.07 -1.11 -2.87
CA LEU A 82 -3.65 -0.27 -3.99
C LEU A 82 -4.21 1.15 -3.88
N CYS A 83 -3.53 2.11 -4.52
CA CYS A 83 -3.75 3.54 -4.38
C CYS A 83 -5.12 4.05 -4.88
N SER A 84 -5.53 3.80 -6.14
CA SER A 84 -6.79 4.34 -6.67
C SER A 84 -8.02 3.93 -5.86
N PRO A 85 -8.19 2.67 -5.43
CA PRO A 85 -9.34 2.29 -4.61
C PRO A 85 -9.43 3.05 -3.27
N THR A 86 -8.31 3.25 -2.59
CA THR A 86 -8.27 4.04 -1.35
C THR A 86 -8.67 5.48 -1.58
N ARG A 87 -8.13 6.11 -2.63
CA ARG A 87 -8.42 7.50 -3.00
C ARG A 87 -9.89 7.70 -3.34
N ALA A 88 -10.48 6.76 -4.11
CA ALA A 88 -11.91 6.74 -4.39
C ALA A 88 -12.76 6.57 -3.11
N SER A 89 -12.35 5.67 -2.21
CA SER A 89 -13.05 5.45 -0.93
C SER A 89 -13.01 6.68 -0.02
N ILE A 90 -11.91 7.43 0.02
CA ILE A 90 -11.81 8.69 0.78
C ILE A 90 -12.82 9.72 0.25
N LEU A 91 -12.91 9.88 -1.07
CA LEU A 91 -13.75 10.91 -1.67
C LEU A 91 -15.25 10.56 -1.70
N SER A 92 -15.59 9.27 -1.65
CA SER A 92 -16.98 8.82 -1.75
C SER A 92 -17.56 8.26 -0.45
N GLY A 93 -16.74 7.92 0.55
CA GLY A 93 -17.18 7.21 1.76
C GLY A 93 -17.60 5.76 1.52
N GLN A 94 -17.26 5.18 0.35
CA GLN A 94 -17.73 3.86 -0.07
C GLN A 94 -16.60 2.83 -0.12
N TYR A 95 -16.94 1.56 0.05
CA TYR A 95 -16.04 0.46 -0.24
C TYR A 95 -15.75 0.34 -1.75
N SER A 96 -14.57 -0.17 -2.08
CA SER A 96 -14.15 -0.41 -3.47
C SER A 96 -15.09 -1.36 -4.24
N SER A 97 -15.79 -2.24 -3.55
CA SER A 97 -16.84 -3.09 -4.11
C SER A 97 -18.04 -2.31 -4.64
N ARG A 98 -18.39 -1.16 -4.00
CA ARG A 98 -19.51 -0.29 -4.39
C ARG A 98 -19.12 0.70 -5.48
N HIS A 99 -18.09 1.54 -5.27
CA HIS A 99 -17.65 2.52 -6.28
C HIS A 99 -16.89 1.89 -7.45
N ARG A 100 -16.54 0.59 -7.38
CA ARG A 100 -15.94 -0.22 -8.47
C ARG A 100 -14.56 0.19 -8.95
N VAL A 101 -13.93 1.19 -8.39
CA VAL A 101 -12.50 1.45 -8.59
C VAL A 101 -11.75 0.47 -7.71
N THR A 102 -11.35 -0.66 -8.27
CA THR A 102 -10.82 -1.80 -7.50
C THR A 102 -9.33 -2.08 -7.77
N SER A 103 -8.73 -1.35 -8.73
CA SER A 103 -7.32 -1.48 -9.12
C SER A 103 -6.69 -0.11 -9.33
N ALA A 104 -5.36 -0.06 -9.32
CA ALA A 104 -4.57 1.14 -9.65
C ALA A 104 -4.60 1.42 -11.17
N SER A 105 -5.75 1.72 -11.73
CA SER A 105 -5.99 1.84 -13.18
C SER A 105 -6.48 3.22 -13.63
N GLY A 106 -6.50 4.22 -12.74
CA GLY A 106 -6.93 5.58 -13.07
C GLY A 106 -6.14 6.28 -14.19
N HIS A 107 -5.00 5.72 -14.59
CA HIS A 107 -4.19 6.16 -15.71
C HIS A 107 -4.50 5.44 -17.04
N THR A 108 -5.54 4.64 -17.09
CA THR A 108 -6.00 3.96 -18.31
C THR A 108 -7.31 4.56 -18.81
N PRO A 109 -7.58 4.52 -20.13
CA PRO A 109 -8.81 5.05 -20.67
C PRO A 109 -10.06 4.45 -20.02
N ALA A 110 -11.09 5.25 -19.86
CA ALA A 110 -12.40 4.79 -19.45
C ALA A 110 -12.94 3.73 -20.43
N ALA A 111 -13.65 2.75 -19.90
CA ALA A 111 -14.36 1.81 -20.75
C ALA A 111 -15.50 2.55 -21.49
N PRO A 112 -15.86 2.15 -22.72
CA PRO A 112 -17.03 2.72 -23.41
C PRO A 112 -18.29 2.58 -22.55
N GLU A 113 -19.18 3.56 -22.66
CA GLU A 113 -20.48 3.53 -21.98
C GLU A 113 -21.26 2.24 -22.29
N GLY A 114 -21.86 1.64 -21.27
CA GLY A 114 -22.58 0.36 -21.39
C GLY A 114 -21.69 -0.87 -21.56
N ALA A 115 -20.37 -0.74 -21.50
CA ALA A 115 -19.47 -1.88 -21.58
C ALA A 115 -19.67 -2.82 -20.38
N SER A 116 -19.64 -4.14 -20.68
CA SER A 116 -19.69 -5.15 -19.59
C SER A 116 -18.52 -4.96 -18.63
N PRO A 117 -18.77 -4.98 -17.30
CA PRO A 117 -17.68 -4.98 -16.33
C PRO A 117 -16.83 -6.25 -16.38
N TYR A 118 -17.31 -7.32 -17.01
CA TYR A 118 -16.55 -8.55 -17.20
C TYR A 118 -15.92 -8.59 -18.59
N PRO A 119 -14.66 -9.04 -18.71
CA PRO A 119 -14.09 -9.33 -20.02
C PRO A 119 -14.90 -10.44 -20.73
N ALA A 120 -14.99 -10.36 -22.04
CA ALA A 120 -15.73 -11.35 -22.84
C ALA A 120 -15.13 -12.77 -22.73
N LYS A 121 -13.84 -12.87 -22.47
CA LYS A 121 -13.08 -14.13 -22.34
C LYS A 121 -12.03 -13.98 -21.24
N ALA A 122 -11.71 -15.09 -20.58
CA ALA A 122 -10.52 -15.25 -19.76
C ALA A 122 -9.58 -16.29 -20.39
N ALA A 123 -8.36 -16.35 -19.91
CA ALA A 123 -7.42 -17.38 -20.40
C ALA A 123 -7.96 -18.78 -20.08
N PRO A 124 -7.79 -19.77 -20.97
CA PRO A 124 -8.33 -21.13 -20.76
C PRO A 124 -7.82 -21.84 -19.49
N ASN A 125 -6.68 -21.42 -18.97
CA ASN A 125 -6.12 -21.90 -17.70
C ASN A 125 -6.60 -21.11 -16.46
N GLN A 126 -7.47 -20.13 -16.64
CA GLN A 126 -8.02 -19.31 -15.56
C GLN A 126 -9.45 -19.78 -15.23
N PRO A 127 -9.71 -20.34 -14.04
CA PRO A 127 -11.01 -20.93 -13.71
C PRO A 127 -12.14 -19.93 -13.62
N LEU A 128 -11.83 -18.67 -13.32
CA LEU A 128 -12.80 -17.62 -13.08
C LEU A 128 -12.56 -16.40 -13.97
N ILE A 129 -13.63 -15.72 -14.34
CA ILE A 129 -13.62 -14.42 -15.00
C ILE A 129 -13.81 -13.34 -13.92
N TYR A 130 -12.82 -12.48 -13.73
CA TYR A 130 -12.87 -11.38 -12.76
C TYR A 130 -13.41 -10.10 -13.41
N ALA A 131 -14.18 -9.34 -12.65
CA ALA A 131 -14.62 -8.02 -13.09
C ALA A 131 -13.43 -7.08 -13.25
N LYS A 132 -13.51 -6.21 -14.24
CA LYS A 132 -12.54 -5.12 -14.44
C LYS A 132 -12.80 -4.03 -13.42
N SER A 133 -11.75 -3.30 -13.05
CA SER A 133 -11.87 -2.04 -12.32
C SER A 133 -12.50 -0.98 -13.21
N THR A 134 -13.32 -0.12 -12.63
CA THR A 134 -13.59 1.19 -13.20
C THR A 134 -12.31 2.02 -13.13
N ASN A 135 -11.98 2.72 -14.22
CA ASN A 135 -10.70 3.42 -14.36
C ASN A 135 -10.78 4.91 -13.96
N TYR A 136 -11.89 5.32 -13.41
CA TYR A 136 -12.19 6.71 -13.02
C TYR A 136 -13.15 6.72 -11.83
N LEU A 137 -13.19 7.83 -11.12
CA LEU A 137 -14.24 8.12 -10.14
C LEU A 137 -15.48 8.55 -10.92
N ASP A 138 -16.61 7.93 -10.61
CA ASP A 138 -17.88 8.20 -11.31
C ASP A 138 -18.39 9.59 -10.94
N LEU A 139 -18.81 10.38 -11.94
CA LEU A 139 -19.36 11.73 -11.76
C LEU A 139 -20.74 11.75 -11.09
N ASP A 140 -21.44 10.61 -11.06
CA ASP A 140 -22.71 10.48 -10.35
C ASP A 140 -22.52 10.33 -8.81
N LEU A 141 -21.29 10.11 -8.35
CA LEU A 141 -20.97 10.05 -6.92
C LEU A 141 -20.84 11.48 -6.36
N ILE A 142 -21.56 11.77 -5.29
CA ILE A 142 -21.38 13.03 -4.55
C ILE A 142 -20.11 12.92 -3.72
N THR A 143 -19.07 13.62 -4.14
CA THR A 143 -17.76 13.56 -3.50
C THR A 143 -17.64 14.52 -2.32
N LEU A 144 -16.70 14.20 -1.40
CA LEU A 144 -16.45 15.02 -0.23
C LEU A 144 -16.12 16.50 -0.58
N PRO A 145 -15.24 16.80 -1.57
CA PRO A 145 -14.97 18.20 -1.91
C PRO A 145 -16.16 18.92 -2.53
N GLU A 146 -17.07 18.25 -3.25
CA GLU A 146 -18.32 18.87 -3.72
C GLU A 146 -19.19 19.33 -2.55
N VAL A 147 -19.41 18.47 -1.56
CA VAL A 147 -20.19 18.83 -0.35
C VAL A 147 -19.55 19.98 0.41
N LEU A 148 -18.23 19.98 0.54
CA LEU A 148 -17.50 21.04 1.23
C LEU A 148 -17.53 22.36 0.44
N SER A 149 -17.37 22.31 -0.88
CA SER A 149 -17.45 23.48 -1.78
C SER A 149 -18.86 24.11 -1.73
N ASP A 150 -19.90 23.29 -1.80
CA ASP A 150 -21.31 23.75 -1.68
C ASP A 150 -21.58 24.39 -0.31
N ALA A 151 -20.87 23.95 0.74
CA ALA A 151 -20.92 24.54 2.06
C ALA A 151 -20.03 25.79 2.24
N GLY A 152 -19.37 26.26 1.17
CA GLY A 152 -18.53 27.46 1.17
C GLY A 152 -17.10 27.27 1.64
N TYR A 153 -16.60 26.04 1.61
CA TYR A 153 -15.17 25.77 1.79
C TYR A 153 -14.41 26.05 0.50
N ARG A 154 -13.23 26.65 0.60
CA ARG A 154 -12.25 26.65 -0.47
C ARG A 154 -11.62 25.29 -0.59
N THR A 155 -11.64 24.70 -1.78
CA THR A 155 -11.19 23.32 -1.99
C THR A 155 -9.96 23.27 -2.89
N GLY A 156 -8.88 22.65 -2.40
CA GLY A 156 -7.64 22.53 -3.15
C GLY A 156 -7.12 21.10 -3.19
N HIS A 157 -6.73 20.62 -4.39
CA HIS A 157 -6.08 19.33 -4.60
C HIS A 157 -4.65 19.53 -5.11
N PHE A 158 -3.67 18.95 -4.41
CA PHE A 158 -2.24 19.05 -4.76
C PHE A 158 -1.61 17.67 -4.79
N GLY A 159 -1.13 17.25 -5.97
CA GLY A 159 -0.35 16.04 -6.15
C GLY A 159 -1.03 14.95 -6.99
N LYS A 160 -0.96 13.71 -6.55
CA LYS A 160 -1.44 12.55 -7.29
C LYS A 160 -2.96 12.43 -7.26
N TRP A 161 -3.59 12.44 -8.43
CA TRP A 161 -5.02 12.16 -8.57
C TRP A 161 -5.29 10.65 -8.73
N HIS A 162 -4.96 10.09 -9.87
CA HIS A 162 -5.07 8.67 -10.20
C HIS A 162 -6.51 8.12 -10.18
N LEU A 163 -7.51 8.95 -10.45
CA LEU A 163 -8.93 8.62 -10.47
C LEU A 163 -9.62 9.00 -11.80
N GLY A 164 -8.86 9.05 -12.89
CA GLY A 164 -9.35 9.29 -14.25
C GLY A 164 -8.30 9.86 -15.16
N LEU A 165 -8.21 9.33 -16.39
CA LEU A 165 -7.22 9.72 -17.39
C LEU A 165 -7.59 11.01 -18.11
N SER A 166 -8.84 11.16 -18.47
CA SER A 166 -9.35 12.27 -19.27
C SER A 166 -9.83 13.43 -18.40
N GLN A 167 -9.76 14.62 -18.96
CA GLN A 167 -10.09 15.88 -18.27
C GLN A 167 -11.49 15.89 -17.66
N GLU A 168 -12.43 15.13 -18.23
CA GLU A 168 -13.78 14.95 -17.70
C GLU A 168 -13.84 14.27 -16.34
N HIS A 169 -12.74 13.63 -15.90
CA HIS A 169 -12.62 12.93 -14.61
C HIS A 169 -11.51 13.50 -13.72
N TRP A 170 -11.03 14.71 -14.03
CA TRP A 170 -9.99 15.35 -13.22
C TRP A 170 -10.54 15.95 -11.92
N PRO A 171 -9.69 16.34 -10.96
CA PRO A 171 -10.13 16.86 -9.67
C PRO A 171 -11.15 18.01 -9.77
N GLU A 172 -11.00 18.86 -10.79
CA GLU A 172 -11.87 20.02 -11.03
C GLU A 172 -13.33 19.62 -11.31
N GLN A 173 -13.56 18.39 -11.77
CA GLN A 173 -14.91 17.85 -12.02
C GLN A 173 -15.51 17.20 -10.77
N HIS A 174 -14.76 17.13 -9.67
CA HIS A 174 -15.13 16.50 -8.41
C HIS A 174 -15.10 17.49 -7.24
N GLY A 175 -15.36 18.79 -7.50
CA GLY A 175 -15.53 19.81 -6.48
C GLY A 175 -14.25 20.47 -5.98
N PHE A 176 -13.10 20.31 -6.65
CA PHE A 176 -11.90 21.08 -6.34
C PHE A 176 -11.81 22.35 -7.16
N GLU A 177 -11.78 23.52 -6.49
CA GLU A 177 -11.64 24.83 -7.11
C GLU A 177 -10.22 25.10 -7.64
N VAL A 178 -9.22 24.57 -6.91
CA VAL A 178 -7.80 24.67 -7.26
C VAL A 178 -7.21 23.28 -7.36
N ALA A 179 -6.59 22.95 -8.50
CA ALA A 179 -5.94 21.66 -8.67
C ALA A 179 -4.55 21.79 -9.32
N PHE A 180 -3.58 21.18 -8.66
CA PHE A 180 -2.20 21.08 -9.14
C PHE A 180 -1.77 19.61 -9.11
N HIS A 181 -2.02 18.89 -10.21
CA HIS A 181 -1.96 17.44 -10.26
C HIS A 181 -1.29 16.91 -11.53
N ALA A 182 -0.85 15.66 -11.48
CA ALA A 182 -0.29 14.95 -12.62
C ALA A 182 -1.27 13.90 -13.16
N GLU A 183 -1.55 14.04 -14.45
CA GLU A 183 -2.31 13.07 -15.26
C GLU A 183 -1.68 13.02 -16.67
N PRO A 184 -1.75 11.91 -17.37
CA PRO A 184 -2.44 10.64 -17.07
C PRO A 184 -1.61 9.64 -16.25
N SER A 185 -0.43 9.99 -15.79
CA SER A 185 0.42 9.09 -15.03
C SER A 185 0.04 9.04 -13.55
N PRO A 186 0.18 7.89 -12.86
CA PRO A 186 0.05 7.81 -11.41
C PRO A 186 1.11 8.63 -10.66
N GLY A 187 2.12 9.12 -11.34
CA GLY A 187 3.17 10.01 -10.88
C GLY A 187 3.93 10.64 -12.03
N PRO A 188 4.68 11.73 -11.81
CA PRO A 188 5.46 12.36 -12.87
C PRO A 188 6.53 11.39 -13.40
N PRO A 189 6.92 11.52 -14.68
CA PRO A 189 8.03 10.75 -15.25
C PRO A 189 9.35 10.97 -14.53
N SER A 190 9.53 12.14 -13.93
CA SER A 190 10.68 12.54 -13.12
C SER A 190 10.23 13.20 -11.82
N TYR A 191 10.96 12.96 -10.74
CA TYR A 191 10.82 13.71 -9.49
C TYR A 191 11.56 15.06 -9.51
N PHE A 192 12.32 15.32 -10.57
CA PHE A 192 13.05 16.56 -10.77
C PHE A 192 12.56 17.27 -12.02
N SER A 193 12.43 18.60 -11.95
CA SER A 193 12.10 19.42 -13.10
C SER A 193 13.23 19.35 -14.15
N PRO A 194 12.85 19.21 -15.44
CA PRO A 194 11.51 19.19 -16.02
C PRO A 194 10.78 17.86 -15.77
N TYR A 195 9.60 17.93 -15.18
CA TYR A 195 8.86 16.76 -14.66
C TYR A 195 8.33 15.82 -15.74
N GLY A 196 8.08 16.32 -16.93
CA GLY A 196 7.63 15.55 -18.10
C GLY A 196 8.74 14.82 -18.84
N VAL A 197 10.01 14.98 -18.43
CA VAL A 197 11.20 14.43 -19.10
C VAL A 197 11.83 13.34 -18.24
N GLN A 198 12.12 12.20 -18.84
CA GLN A 198 12.88 11.15 -18.15
C GLN A 198 14.33 11.60 -17.89
N ARG A 199 14.97 11.01 -16.86
CA ARG A 199 16.33 11.35 -16.41
C ARG A 199 17.42 11.32 -17.49
N ASN A 200 17.16 10.56 -18.59
CA ASN A 200 18.03 10.49 -19.78
C ASN A 200 17.74 11.59 -20.82
N GLY A 201 16.94 12.60 -20.50
CA GLY A 201 16.59 13.70 -21.39
C GLY A 201 15.57 13.37 -22.47
N VAL A 202 14.99 12.17 -22.47
CA VAL A 202 13.96 11.77 -23.45
C VAL A 202 12.59 12.26 -22.98
N PRO A 203 11.88 13.09 -23.77
CA PRO A 203 10.51 13.46 -23.46
C PRO A 203 9.63 12.21 -23.37
N SER A 204 8.83 12.11 -22.32
CA SER A 204 7.86 11.02 -22.18
C SER A 204 6.58 11.39 -22.91
N ASN A 205 6.40 10.89 -24.12
CA ASN A 205 5.14 11.05 -24.87
C ASN A 205 3.98 10.22 -24.29
N LYS A 206 4.22 9.43 -23.25
CA LYS A 206 3.18 8.62 -22.57
C LYS A 206 2.67 9.24 -21.27
N HIS A 207 3.32 10.27 -20.78
CA HIS A 207 3.06 10.84 -19.47
C HIS A 207 3.03 12.36 -19.56
N HIS A 208 1.86 12.90 -19.78
CA HIS A 208 1.62 14.32 -19.56
C HIS A 208 1.59 14.59 -18.04
N VAL A 209 2.05 15.73 -17.60
CA VAL A 209 2.13 16.06 -16.16
C VAL A 209 0.90 16.87 -15.72
N GLY A 210 -0.24 16.70 -16.36
CA GLY A 210 -1.50 17.36 -15.98
C GLY A 210 -1.37 18.87 -15.89
N THR A 211 -1.75 19.45 -14.76
CA THR A 211 -1.66 20.90 -14.50
C THR A 211 -0.31 21.32 -13.90
N ILE A 212 0.56 20.37 -13.55
CA ILE A 212 1.89 20.67 -13.02
C ILE A 212 2.77 21.28 -14.12
N THR A 213 3.24 22.49 -13.89
CA THR A 213 4.21 23.16 -14.76
C THR A 213 5.63 22.94 -14.29
N ASP A 214 6.59 22.89 -15.22
CA ASP A 214 8.01 22.80 -14.87
C ASP A 214 8.45 24.04 -14.06
N GLY A 215 9.27 23.78 -13.07
CA GLY A 215 9.99 24.80 -12.30
C GLY A 215 11.45 24.94 -12.75
N PRO A 216 12.29 25.58 -11.96
CA PRO A 216 13.73 25.61 -12.19
C PRO A 216 14.32 24.20 -12.37
N GLU A 217 15.36 24.08 -13.17
CA GLU A 217 16.03 22.80 -13.39
C GLU A 217 16.51 22.20 -12.07
N GLY A 218 16.15 20.94 -11.83
CA GLY A 218 16.49 20.23 -10.60
C GLY A 218 15.56 20.49 -9.41
N GLU A 219 14.52 21.31 -9.55
CA GLU A 219 13.48 21.45 -8.51
C GLU A 219 12.82 20.09 -8.22
N TYR A 220 12.73 19.75 -6.94
CA TYR A 220 12.16 18.47 -6.52
C TYR A 220 10.63 18.56 -6.35
N ILE A 221 9.89 17.62 -6.94
CA ILE A 221 8.42 17.69 -7.01
C ILE A 221 7.75 17.74 -5.64
N THR A 222 8.30 17.04 -4.63
CA THR A 222 7.75 17.08 -3.27
C THR A 222 7.85 18.47 -2.66
N ASP A 223 8.96 19.17 -2.89
CA ASP A 223 9.14 20.56 -2.42
C ASP A 223 8.20 21.52 -3.18
N ARG A 224 8.08 21.36 -4.49
CA ARG A 224 7.18 22.16 -5.32
C ARG A 224 5.72 21.99 -4.90
N LEU A 225 5.26 20.77 -4.68
CA LEU A 225 3.90 20.51 -4.20
C LEU A 225 3.66 21.16 -2.84
N THR A 226 4.67 21.14 -1.97
CA THR A 226 4.59 21.79 -0.66
C THR A 226 4.45 23.29 -0.79
N ASP A 227 5.23 23.91 -1.69
CA ASP A 227 5.15 25.35 -1.98
C ASP A 227 3.75 25.75 -2.49
N GLU A 228 3.17 24.97 -3.40
CA GLU A 228 1.83 25.24 -3.94
C GLU A 228 0.74 25.07 -2.86
N ALA A 229 0.84 24.02 -2.03
CA ALA A 229 -0.08 23.81 -0.91
C ALA A 229 0.01 24.96 0.12
N ILE A 230 1.22 25.42 0.44
CA ILE A 230 1.43 26.58 1.34
C ILE A 230 0.84 27.86 0.74
N ARG A 231 1.04 28.11 -0.57
CA ARG A 231 0.43 29.29 -1.24
C ARG A 231 -1.09 29.23 -1.18
N PHE A 232 -1.69 28.06 -1.36
CA PHE A 232 -3.13 27.88 -1.21
C PHE A 232 -3.60 28.23 0.21
N VAL A 233 -2.93 27.72 1.24
CA VAL A 233 -3.25 28.01 2.65
C VAL A 233 -3.13 29.51 2.93
N GLN A 234 -2.06 30.16 2.46
CA GLN A 234 -1.83 31.60 2.65
C GLN A 234 -2.90 32.44 1.93
N ALA A 235 -3.32 32.03 0.74
CA ALA A 235 -4.36 32.74 -0.04
C ALA A 235 -5.73 32.64 0.60
N HIS A 236 -6.01 31.57 1.37
CA HIS A 236 -7.32 31.29 1.95
C HIS A 236 -7.29 31.26 3.49
N GLN A 237 -6.29 31.89 4.10
CA GLN A 237 -6.13 31.89 5.55
C GLN A 237 -7.31 32.48 6.33
N ASP A 238 -8.14 33.31 5.68
CA ASP A 238 -9.30 33.97 6.26
C ASP A 238 -10.64 33.29 5.95
N GLU A 239 -10.63 32.19 5.23
CA GLU A 239 -11.80 31.41 4.82
C GLU A 239 -11.65 29.95 5.29
N PRO A 240 -12.74 29.18 5.52
CA PRO A 240 -12.61 27.76 5.75
C PRO A 240 -12.15 27.06 4.47
N PHE A 241 -11.20 26.12 4.59
CA PHE A 241 -10.71 25.40 3.42
C PHE A 241 -10.55 23.91 3.68
N TYR A 242 -10.61 23.14 2.58
CA TYR A 242 -10.23 21.73 2.48
C TYR A 242 -8.99 21.61 1.62
N LEU A 243 -7.87 21.28 2.22
CA LEU A 243 -6.59 20.99 1.56
C LEU A 243 -6.42 19.48 1.40
N ASN A 244 -6.58 18.98 0.18
CA ASN A 244 -6.36 17.61 -0.21
C ASN A 244 -4.92 17.48 -0.76
N PHE A 245 -3.96 17.21 0.11
CA PHE A 245 -2.53 17.20 -0.20
C PHE A 245 -2.02 15.77 -0.33
N TRP A 246 -2.00 15.27 -1.55
CA TRP A 246 -1.70 13.88 -1.89
C TRP A 246 -0.36 13.76 -2.60
N HIS A 247 0.69 13.44 -1.85
CA HIS A 247 2.04 13.29 -2.38
C HIS A 247 2.15 12.18 -3.44
N PHE A 248 3.11 12.33 -4.38
CA PHE A 248 3.59 11.23 -5.23
C PHE A 248 4.58 10.35 -4.49
N ALA A 249 5.33 10.92 -3.54
CA ALA A 249 6.28 10.21 -2.72
C ALA A 249 5.52 9.32 -1.70
N VAL A 250 5.98 8.06 -1.47
CA VAL A 250 7.28 7.53 -1.85
C VAL A 250 7.19 6.52 -3.01
N HIS A 251 6.21 6.67 -3.91
CA HIS A 251 5.99 5.81 -5.08
C HIS A 251 7.10 5.97 -6.12
N GLY A 252 7.34 4.91 -6.93
CA GLY A 252 8.23 5.02 -8.11
C GLY A 252 7.79 6.10 -9.11
N PRO A 253 8.76 6.65 -9.85
CA PRO A 253 10.09 6.14 -10.20
C PRO A 253 11.23 6.42 -9.21
N TRP A 254 11.00 6.55 -7.92
CA TRP A 254 11.96 6.70 -6.81
C TRP A 254 13.09 7.70 -7.10
N GLY A 255 12.74 8.88 -7.59
CA GLY A 255 13.66 10.01 -7.65
C GLY A 255 13.98 10.49 -6.23
N HIS A 256 15.26 10.70 -5.93
CA HIS A 256 15.71 11.00 -4.58
C HIS A 256 16.76 12.10 -4.56
N LYS A 257 16.80 12.91 -3.51
CA LYS A 257 17.86 13.88 -3.28
C LYS A 257 19.12 13.14 -2.84
N GLU A 258 20.18 13.14 -3.69
CA GLU A 258 21.39 12.35 -3.43
C GLU A 258 22.09 12.77 -2.12
N GLU A 259 22.01 14.03 -1.74
CA GLU A 259 22.54 14.53 -0.46
C GLU A 259 21.90 13.85 0.75
N TYR A 260 20.58 13.61 0.70
CA TYR A 260 19.87 12.87 1.74
C TYR A 260 20.21 11.38 1.70
N THR A 261 20.27 10.82 0.50
CA THR A 261 20.62 9.40 0.33
C THR A 261 21.99 9.09 0.94
N ARG A 262 22.99 9.97 0.77
CA ARG A 262 24.33 9.83 1.38
C ARG A 262 24.28 9.78 2.91
N GLN A 263 23.34 10.50 3.56
CA GLN A 263 23.18 10.48 5.02
C GLN A 263 22.77 9.11 5.53
N PHE A 264 22.02 8.34 4.74
CA PHE A 264 21.52 7.02 5.12
C PHE A 264 22.34 5.84 4.57
N ALA A 265 23.24 6.07 3.60
CA ALA A 265 23.99 5.01 2.90
C ALA A 265 24.86 4.15 3.84
N GLY A 266 25.39 4.76 4.94
CA GLY A 266 26.17 4.05 5.95
C GLY A 266 25.39 3.62 7.19
N LYS A 267 24.09 3.93 7.25
CA LYS A 267 23.26 3.62 8.40
C LYS A 267 22.77 2.17 8.35
N THR A 268 22.71 1.53 9.48
CA THR A 268 22.15 0.18 9.62
C THR A 268 20.93 0.19 10.54
N ASP A 269 19.88 -0.55 10.18
CA ASP A 269 18.79 -0.85 11.09
C ASP A 269 19.27 -1.93 12.09
N PRO A 270 19.22 -1.70 13.41
CA PRO A 270 19.61 -2.69 14.40
C PRO A 270 18.82 -4.00 14.30
N ARG A 271 17.64 -3.96 13.68
CA ARG A 271 16.79 -5.15 13.44
C ARG A 271 17.11 -5.86 12.12
N GLY A 272 17.91 -5.25 11.23
CA GLY A 272 18.22 -5.77 9.89
C GLY A 272 17.05 -5.77 8.92
N LEU A 273 15.99 -4.96 9.18
CA LEU A 273 14.75 -4.96 8.40
C LEU A 273 14.75 -3.93 7.28
N GLN A 274 15.15 -2.70 7.57
CA GLN A 274 15.10 -1.57 6.63
C GLN A 274 16.52 -1.10 6.32
N GLN A 275 16.88 -0.99 5.03
CA GLN A 275 18.24 -0.66 4.61
C GLN A 275 18.30 0.11 3.27
N ASN A 276 17.17 0.70 2.84
CA ASN A 276 17.12 1.37 1.54
C ASN A 276 17.31 2.89 1.69
N PRO A 277 18.49 3.45 1.36
CA PRO A 277 18.76 4.87 1.53
C PRO A 277 18.01 5.77 0.53
N ILE A 278 17.57 5.23 -0.62
CA ILE A 278 16.71 5.95 -1.56
C ILE A 278 15.35 6.23 -0.91
N MET A 279 14.74 5.21 -0.32
CA MET A 279 13.47 5.37 0.40
C MET A 279 13.62 6.30 1.60
N ALA A 280 14.74 6.21 2.34
CA ALA A 280 15.02 7.11 3.44
C ALA A 280 15.10 8.58 3.00
N SER A 281 15.72 8.86 1.86
CA SER A 281 15.78 10.19 1.25
C SER A 281 14.39 10.73 0.88
N MET A 282 13.55 9.88 0.27
CA MET A 282 12.20 10.27 -0.13
C MET A 282 11.30 10.51 1.09
N LEU A 283 11.36 9.64 2.09
CA LEU A 283 10.63 9.81 3.36
C LEU A 283 11.08 11.06 4.12
N LYS A 284 12.39 11.37 4.12
CA LYS A 284 12.90 12.62 4.70
C LYS A 284 12.31 13.85 4.00
N SER A 285 12.19 13.83 2.66
CA SER A 285 11.58 14.93 1.92
C SER A 285 10.08 15.09 2.23
N VAL A 286 9.35 13.98 2.42
CA VAL A 286 7.93 14.02 2.86
C VAL A 286 7.82 14.54 4.29
N ASP A 287 8.72 14.13 5.17
CA ASP A 287 8.75 14.59 6.56
C ASP A 287 9.03 16.11 6.65
N GLU A 288 9.96 16.62 5.84
CA GLU A 288 10.24 18.06 5.73
C GLU A 288 9.04 18.83 5.16
N SER A 289 8.35 18.28 4.15
CA SER A 289 7.10 18.82 3.62
C SER A 289 6.04 18.97 4.73
N LEU A 290 5.85 17.91 5.52
CA LEU A 290 4.93 17.94 6.67
C LEU A 290 5.35 19.02 7.68
N GLY A 291 6.64 19.11 8.00
CA GLY A 291 7.18 20.12 8.92
C GLY A 291 6.89 21.54 8.46
N ARG A 292 7.21 21.86 7.20
CA ARG A 292 6.96 23.17 6.58
C ARG A 292 5.47 23.54 6.59
N LEU A 293 4.60 22.60 6.28
CA LEU A 293 3.16 22.83 6.31
C LEU A 293 2.68 23.11 7.75
N MET A 294 3.11 22.31 8.72
CA MET A 294 2.78 22.53 10.13
C MET A 294 3.27 23.89 10.63
N ASP A 295 4.51 24.28 10.30
CA ASP A 295 5.07 25.59 10.67
C ASP A 295 4.26 26.72 10.06
N THR A 296 3.81 26.61 8.81
CA THR A 296 2.93 27.59 8.16
C THR A 296 1.61 27.74 8.92
N PHE A 297 1.00 26.62 9.36
CA PHE A 297 -0.23 26.67 10.17
C PHE A 297 -0.02 27.37 11.53
N ASP A 298 1.11 27.10 12.18
CA ASP A 298 1.47 27.76 13.45
C ASP A 298 1.71 29.26 13.23
N GLU A 299 2.46 29.64 12.20
CA GLU A 299 2.77 31.04 11.85
C GLU A 299 1.52 31.87 11.50
N LEU A 300 0.54 31.25 10.83
CA LEU A 300 -0.71 31.89 10.46
C LEU A 300 -1.80 31.81 11.54
N GLY A 301 -1.52 31.16 12.67
CA GLY A 301 -2.50 30.97 13.77
C GLY A 301 -3.69 30.08 13.39
N LEU A 302 -3.49 29.14 12.44
CA LEU A 302 -4.55 28.26 11.93
C LEU A 302 -4.62 26.92 12.67
N THR A 303 -3.58 26.55 13.41
CA THR A 303 -3.40 25.24 14.02
C THR A 303 -4.58 24.81 14.87
N ASP A 304 -5.11 25.70 15.74
CA ASP A 304 -6.17 25.37 16.68
C ASP A 304 -7.53 25.12 16.01
N ASN A 305 -7.77 25.73 14.84
CA ASN A 305 -9.00 25.56 14.07
C ASN A 305 -8.81 24.65 12.84
N THR A 306 -7.94 23.65 12.93
CA THR A 306 -7.65 22.74 11.82
C THR A 306 -7.72 21.28 12.23
N LEU A 307 -8.61 20.53 11.59
CA LEU A 307 -8.59 19.07 11.57
C LEU A 307 -7.49 18.61 10.58
N PHE A 308 -6.40 18.08 11.10
CA PHE A 308 -5.26 17.61 10.32
C PHE A 308 -5.19 16.09 10.33
N ILE A 309 -5.31 15.46 9.17
CA ILE A 309 -5.31 14.00 8.96
C ILE A 309 -4.07 13.63 8.16
N PHE A 310 -3.18 12.84 8.75
CA PHE A 310 -2.04 12.21 8.09
C PHE A 310 -2.35 10.75 7.81
N TYR A 311 -2.24 10.31 6.55
CA TYR A 311 -2.63 8.97 6.13
C TYR A 311 -1.73 8.42 5.02
N SER A 312 -1.75 7.09 4.76
CA SER A 312 -1.15 6.45 3.59
C SER A 312 -2.20 5.71 2.77
N ASP A 313 -2.02 5.70 1.45
CA ASP A 313 -3.03 5.13 0.53
C ASP A 313 -2.94 3.60 0.36
N ASN A 314 -1.84 2.99 0.69
CA ASN A 314 -1.66 1.53 0.80
C ASN A 314 -0.37 1.19 1.55
N GLY A 315 -0.18 -0.07 1.87
CA GLY A 315 1.04 -0.53 2.51
C GLY A 315 2.30 -0.41 1.64
N GLY A 316 3.46 -0.45 2.26
CA GLY A 316 4.75 -0.23 1.63
C GLY A 316 5.10 -1.28 0.55
N ASN A 317 5.85 -0.85 -0.45
CA ASN A 317 6.24 -1.68 -1.59
C ASN A 317 7.46 -2.55 -1.25
N THR A 318 7.26 -3.86 -1.13
CA THR A 318 8.29 -4.84 -0.75
C THR A 318 8.82 -5.69 -1.90
N HIS A 319 8.38 -5.45 -3.14
CA HIS A 319 8.64 -6.37 -4.26
C HIS A 319 9.20 -5.71 -5.53
N SER A 320 9.23 -4.40 -5.61
CA SER A 320 9.80 -3.70 -6.77
C SER A 320 11.33 -3.62 -6.69
N ASN A 321 11.97 -3.61 -7.85
CA ASN A 321 13.42 -3.45 -8.04
C ASN A 321 14.31 -4.54 -7.39
N VAL A 322 13.73 -5.59 -6.87
CA VAL A 322 14.48 -6.77 -6.42
C VAL A 322 14.83 -7.67 -7.62
N PRO A 323 15.87 -8.51 -7.52
CA PRO A 323 16.20 -9.48 -8.56
C PRO A 323 14.99 -10.32 -8.99
N GLY A 324 14.76 -10.38 -10.30
CA GLY A 324 13.62 -11.11 -10.89
C GLY A 324 12.30 -10.34 -10.93
N SER A 325 12.22 -9.13 -10.37
CA SER A 325 11.04 -8.28 -10.52
C SER A 325 10.88 -7.79 -11.97
N ARG A 326 9.62 -7.61 -12.41
CA ARG A 326 9.31 -7.11 -13.77
C ARG A 326 9.91 -5.74 -14.06
N GLN A 327 10.14 -4.94 -13.02
CA GLN A 327 10.66 -3.59 -13.12
C GLN A 327 12.11 -3.53 -13.59
N ILE A 328 12.91 -4.56 -13.31
CA ILE A 328 14.34 -4.59 -13.66
C ILE A 328 14.76 -5.78 -14.50
N ALA A 329 13.97 -6.86 -14.56
CA ALA A 329 14.35 -8.11 -15.22
C ALA A 329 14.76 -7.97 -16.71
N ASN A 330 14.16 -7.01 -17.42
CA ASN A 330 14.37 -6.79 -18.86
C ASN A 330 15.08 -5.46 -19.18
N ILE A 331 15.59 -4.76 -18.17
CA ILE A 331 16.27 -3.48 -18.37
C ILE A 331 17.73 -3.71 -18.77
N LYS A 332 18.08 -3.32 -20.00
CA LYS A 332 19.42 -3.46 -20.59
C LYS A 332 19.98 -2.07 -20.97
N PRO A 333 21.29 -1.93 -21.22
CA PRO A 333 21.85 -0.68 -21.74
C PRO A 333 21.06 -0.17 -22.95
N GLY A 334 20.75 1.13 -22.98
CA GLY A 334 19.91 1.77 -23.98
C GLY A 334 18.41 1.78 -23.70
N HIS A 335 17.94 1.06 -22.67
CA HIS A 335 16.56 1.17 -22.20
C HIS A 335 16.36 2.51 -21.45
N PRO A 336 15.23 3.24 -21.63
CA PRO A 336 15.00 4.54 -20.95
C PRO A 336 15.14 4.49 -19.42
N ARG A 337 14.92 3.36 -18.79
CA ARG A 337 15.04 3.16 -17.34
C ARG A 337 16.43 2.63 -16.92
N TRP A 338 17.38 2.51 -17.82
CA TRP A 338 18.69 1.92 -17.50
C TRP A 338 19.43 2.69 -16.40
N GLU A 339 19.51 4.00 -16.52
CA GLU A 339 20.21 4.83 -15.53
C GLU A 339 19.54 4.80 -14.16
N PHE A 340 18.21 4.77 -14.13
CA PHE A 340 17.47 4.58 -12.91
C PHE A 340 17.82 3.25 -12.22
N VAL A 341 17.92 2.14 -12.98
CA VAL A 341 18.30 0.84 -12.42
C VAL A 341 19.75 0.83 -11.93
N GLN A 342 20.68 1.53 -12.64
CA GLN A 342 22.05 1.65 -12.16
C GLN A 342 22.16 2.49 -10.89
N ASP A 343 21.41 3.58 -10.80
CA ASP A 343 21.34 4.42 -9.61
C ASP A 343 20.73 3.66 -8.41
N TRP A 344 19.66 2.92 -8.64
CA TRP A 344 19.10 2.04 -7.61
C TRP A 344 20.12 1.02 -7.10
N LYS A 345 20.83 0.33 -8.01
CA LYS A 345 21.86 -0.64 -7.65
C LYS A 345 23.03 -0.02 -6.89
N LYS A 346 23.43 1.18 -7.27
CA LYS A 346 24.50 1.94 -6.60
C LYS A 346 24.17 2.18 -5.12
N TRP A 347 22.95 2.57 -4.81
CA TRP A 347 22.55 3.01 -3.48
C TRP A 347 21.86 1.93 -2.66
N ALA A 348 20.94 1.19 -3.24
CA ALA A 348 20.09 0.22 -2.56
C ALA A 348 20.45 -1.25 -2.85
N GLY A 349 21.31 -1.51 -3.85
CA GLY A 349 21.66 -2.88 -4.24
C GLY A 349 20.44 -3.69 -4.66
N ASP A 350 20.24 -4.82 -4.01
CA ASP A 350 19.11 -5.74 -4.22
C ASP A 350 17.97 -5.53 -3.20
N GLN A 351 18.00 -4.43 -2.43
CA GLN A 351 16.97 -4.17 -1.44
C GLN A 351 15.66 -3.73 -2.12
N PRO A 352 14.49 -4.18 -1.61
CA PRO A 352 13.21 -3.62 -2.02
C PRO A 352 13.08 -2.15 -1.58
N PRO A 353 12.06 -1.43 -2.07
CA PRO A 353 11.77 -0.10 -1.56
C PRO A 353 11.68 -0.06 -0.04
N THR A 354 10.86 -0.91 0.57
CA THR A 354 10.76 -0.99 2.03
C THR A 354 10.54 -2.42 2.53
N ASN A 355 10.42 -2.56 3.86
CA ASN A 355 10.08 -3.79 4.57
C ASN A 355 9.04 -3.49 5.64
N ASN A 356 7.90 -4.15 5.57
CA ASN A 356 6.76 -3.93 6.46
C ASN A 356 6.78 -4.79 7.74
N ALA A 357 7.81 -5.64 7.95
CA ALA A 357 7.84 -6.51 9.13
C ALA A 357 7.62 -5.71 10.43
N PRO A 358 6.81 -6.22 11.39
CA PRO A 358 6.32 -7.61 11.50
C PRO A 358 5.14 -7.95 10.58
N LEU A 359 4.54 -6.98 9.88
CA LEU A 359 3.39 -7.22 9.00
C LEU A 359 3.79 -8.05 7.79
N ARG A 360 2.90 -8.96 7.38
CA ARG A 360 3.14 -9.85 6.25
C ARG A 360 2.97 -9.12 4.92
N GLU A 361 3.96 -9.29 4.02
CA GLU A 361 3.97 -8.76 2.64
C GLU A 361 3.86 -7.23 2.53
N GLY A 362 3.17 -6.71 1.52
CA GLY A 362 3.08 -5.28 1.24
C GLY A 362 2.11 -4.94 0.13
N LYS A 363 2.30 -3.80 -0.50
CA LYS A 363 1.47 -3.28 -1.61
C LYS A 363 0.99 -4.37 -2.56
N GLY A 364 -0.31 -4.33 -2.92
CA GLY A 364 -0.91 -5.30 -3.83
C GLY A 364 -1.19 -6.66 -3.19
N ARG A 365 -1.18 -6.76 -1.87
CA ARG A 365 -1.51 -7.97 -1.09
C ARG A 365 -2.56 -7.68 -0.04
N ILE A 366 -3.42 -8.66 0.19
CA ILE A 366 -4.52 -8.57 1.16
C ILE A 366 -4.09 -8.82 2.61
N TYR A 367 -2.81 -9.15 2.83
CA TYR A 367 -2.23 -9.29 4.16
C TYR A 367 -1.99 -7.94 4.83
N GLU A 368 -1.72 -7.96 6.13
CA GLU A 368 -1.58 -6.74 6.93
C GLU A 368 -0.57 -5.75 6.35
N GLY A 369 0.57 -6.21 5.83
CA GLY A 369 1.58 -5.34 5.22
C GLY A 369 1.12 -4.62 3.96
N GLY A 370 0.05 -5.09 3.30
CA GLY A 370 -0.51 -4.44 2.12
C GLY A 370 -1.62 -3.43 2.41
N GLN A 371 -2.27 -3.54 3.56
CA GLN A 371 -3.47 -2.75 3.85
C GLN A 371 -3.42 -2.01 5.20
N ARG A 372 -2.62 -2.42 6.17
CA ARG A 372 -2.45 -1.69 7.44
C ARG A 372 -1.45 -0.56 7.24
N VAL A 373 -1.87 0.66 7.56
CA VAL A 373 -1.16 1.90 7.22
C VAL A 373 -1.09 2.87 8.40
N PRO A 374 -0.16 3.84 8.40
CA PRO A 374 -0.15 4.89 9.39
C PRO A 374 -1.35 5.83 9.22
N LEU A 375 -1.97 6.19 10.35
CA LEU A 375 -2.99 7.23 10.48
C LEU A 375 -2.75 8.00 11.77
N MET A 376 -2.64 9.32 11.66
CA MET A 376 -2.57 10.25 12.78
C MET A 376 -3.56 11.39 12.54
N VAL A 377 -4.34 11.74 13.55
CA VAL A 377 -5.34 12.82 13.46
C VAL A 377 -5.08 13.81 14.57
N ARG A 378 -4.89 15.09 14.20
CA ARG A 378 -4.69 16.21 15.11
C ARG A 378 -5.84 17.20 14.98
N TRP A 379 -6.41 17.58 16.13
CA TRP A 379 -7.33 18.70 16.24
C TRP A 379 -7.23 19.26 17.68
N PRO A 380 -6.45 20.32 17.89
CA PRO A 380 -6.26 20.87 19.23
C PRO A 380 -7.58 21.25 19.90
N GLY A 381 -7.69 20.96 21.18
CA GLY A 381 -8.91 21.18 21.96
C GLY A 381 -10.05 20.19 21.75
N ARG A 382 -9.95 19.30 20.75
CA ARG A 382 -10.95 18.24 20.47
C ARG A 382 -10.36 16.83 20.61
N ILE A 383 -9.09 16.66 20.31
CA ILE A 383 -8.39 15.37 20.34
C ILE A 383 -7.25 15.45 21.35
N ASP A 384 -7.18 14.49 22.27
CA ASP A 384 -6.12 14.42 23.27
C ASP A 384 -4.76 14.18 22.60
N PRO A 385 -3.78 15.09 22.77
CA PRO A 385 -2.49 14.98 22.12
C PRO A 385 -1.69 13.78 22.64
N GLY A 386 -1.08 13.04 21.72
CA GLY A 386 -0.28 11.85 22.02
C GLY A 386 -1.09 10.59 22.34
N SER A 387 -2.41 10.65 22.25
CA SER A 387 -3.30 9.50 22.46
C SER A 387 -3.12 8.42 21.41
N VAL A 388 -3.56 7.20 21.72
CA VAL A 388 -3.45 6.03 20.83
C VAL A 388 -4.79 5.30 20.83
N SER A 389 -5.21 4.88 19.64
CA SER A 389 -6.41 4.06 19.44
C SER A 389 -6.08 2.81 18.62
N ASP A 390 -6.66 1.68 19.01
CA ASP A 390 -6.67 0.40 18.28
C ASP A 390 -7.98 0.16 17.54
N ALA A 391 -8.85 1.16 17.45
CA ALA A 391 -10.06 1.07 16.67
C ALA A 391 -9.74 0.78 15.19
N VAL A 392 -10.47 -0.18 14.62
CA VAL A 392 -10.35 -0.56 13.21
C VAL A 392 -11.03 0.47 12.34
N VAL A 393 -10.23 1.28 11.63
CA VAL A 393 -10.71 2.40 10.81
C VAL A 393 -10.14 2.31 9.39
N GLY A 394 -10.79 2.96 8.43
CA GLY A 394 -10.36 2.93 7.03
C GLY A 394 -10.75 4.16 6.23
N PRO A 395 -10.44 4.19 4.91
CA PRO A 395 -10.65 5.37 4.08
C PRO A 395 -12.12 5.75 3.93
N ILE A 396 -13.03 4.78 4.02
CA ILE A 396 -14.49 5.00 3.97
C ILE A 396 -14.99 5.87 5.13
N ASP A 397 -14.27 5.89 6.25
CA ASP A 397 -14.66 6.60 7.47
C ASP A 397 -14.32 8.08 7.42
N LEU A 398 -13.38 8.49 6.55
CA LEU A 398 -12.94 9.89 6.47
C LEU A 398 -14.05 10.81 5.95
N TYR A 399 -14.85 10.36 4.99
CA TYR A 399 -15.97 11.11 4.45
C TYR A 399 -16.99 11.52 5.54
N PRO A 400 -17.64 10.59 6.26
CA PRO A 400 -18.59 10.95 7.31
C PRO A 400 -17.92 11.66 8.49
N THR A 401 -16.66 11.37 8.79
CA THR A 401 -15.91 12.05 9.87
C THR A 401 -15.70 13.54 9.56
N ILE A 402 -15.28 13.85 8.35
CA ILE A 402 -15.05 15.25 7.95
C ILE A 402 -16.35 16.01 7.89
N LEU A 403 -17.45 15.40 7.42
CA LEU A 403 -18.77 16.06 7.44
C LEU A 403 -19.24 16.35 8.88
N GLU A 404 -19.13 15.37 9.79
CA GLU A 404 -19.47 15.60 11.20
C GLU A 404 -18.58 16.69 11.81
N ALA A 405 -17.28 16.65 11.57
CA ALA A 405 -16.32 17.64 12.06
C ALA A 405 -16.63 19.07 11.58
N THR A 406 -17.17 19.19 10.35
CA THR A 406 -17.54 20.48 9.74
C THR A 406 -19.00 20.87 9.98
N GLY A 407 -19.76 20.06 10.74
CA GLY A 407 -21.17 20.28 11.03
C GLY A 407 -22.10 20.10 9.83
N LEU A 408 -21.68 19.31 8.83
CA LEU A 408 -22.45 19.05 7.62
C LEU A 408 -23.15 17.69 7.69
N GLU A 409 -24.31 17.58 7.10
CA GLU A 409 -25.06 16.35 7.01
C GLU A 409 -24.62 15.50 5.80
N LEU A 410 -24.86 14.21 5.86
CA LEU A 410 -24.66 13.32 4.73
C LEU A 410 -25.62 13.70 3.59
N PRO A 411 -25.15 13.78 2.33
CA PRO A 411 -26.01 14.14 1.19
C PRO A 411 -27.13 13.13 1.00
N ALA A 412 -28.34 13.62 0.75
CA ALA A 412 -29.49 12.78 0.48
C ALA A 412 -29.27 11.96 -0.82
N GLY A 413 -29.51 10.66 -0.75
CA GLY A 413 -29.38 9.76 -1.89
C GLY A 413 -27.95 9.26 -2.14
N HIS A 414 -26.94 9.75 -1.43
CA HIS A 414 -25.58 9.20 -1.47
C HIS A 414 -25.41 8.11 -0.40
N VAL A 415 -24.99 6.95 -0.83
CA VAL A 415 -24.72 5.83 0.10
C VAL A 415 -23.30 5.95 0.65
N VAL A 416 -23.17 6.02 1.97
CA VAL A 416 -21.89 5.99 2.68
C VAL A 416 -21.78 4.66 3.42
N ASP A 417 -20.71 3.92 3.21
CA ASP A 417 -20.43 2.65 3.88
C ASP A 417 -19.66 2.85 5.20
N GLY A 418 -18.98 3.99 5.34
CA GLY A 418 -18.18 4.33 6.52
C GLY A 418 -19.02 4.86 7.69
N GLU A 419 -18.41 4.89 8.87
CA GLU A 419 -18.92 5.55 10.07
C GLU A 419 -17.97 6.69 10.48
N SER A 420 -18.53 7.76 11.03
CA SER A 420 -17.69 8.81 11.61
C SER A 420 -16.87 8.28 12.77
N ILE A 421 -15.58 8.56 12.76
CA ILE A 421 -14.67 8.24 13.86
C ILE A 421 -14.57 9.37 14.90
N MET A 422 -15.39 10.41 14.81
CA MET A 422 -15.40 11.48 15.81
C MET A 422 -15.57 10.96 17.25
N PRO A 423 -16.47 9.98 17.55
CA PRO A 423 -16.56 9.42 18.90
C PRO A 423 -15.26 8.77 19.40
N ILE A 424 -14.45 8.20 18.49
CA ILE A 424 -13.12 7.65 18.83
C ILE A 424 -12.14 8.80 19.08
N LEU A 425 -12.09 9.78 18.19
CA LEU A 425 -11.18 10.93 18.27
C LEU A 425 -11.40 11.74 19.56
N GLU A 426 -12.64 11.92 19.96
CA GLU A 426 -13.02 12.62 21.19
C GLU A 426 -13.08 11.70 22.43
N GLN A 427 -12.81 10.41 22.29
CA GLN A 427 -12.86 9.40 23.35
C GLN A 427 -14.24 9.34 24.06
N THR A 428 -15.32 9.61 23.33
CA THR A 428 -16.70 9.66 23.84
C THR A 428 -17.50 8.41 23.51
N GLY A 429 -16.99 7.54 22.65
CA GLY A 429 -17.71 6.34 22.20
C GLY A 429 -16.87 5.38 21.36
N ALA A 430 -17.56 4.47 20.70
CA ALA A 430 -16.97 3.46 19.82
C ALA A 430 -17.76 3.39 18.50
N LEU A 431 -17.17 2.77 17.47
CA LEU A 431 -17.87 2.48 16.22
C LEU A 431 -18.96 1.42 16.46
N LYS A 432 -20.04 1.50 15.70
CA LYS A 432 -21.17 0.58 15.78
C LYS A 432 -20.96 -0.67 14.93
N ARG A 433 -20.19 -0.53 13.84
CA ARG A 433 -19.91 -1.66 12.94
C ARG A 433 -19.17 -2.77 13.67
N GLN A 434 -19.52 -4.01 13.34
CA GLN A 434 -18.90 -5.20 13.91
C GLN A 434 -17.69 -5.70 13.12
N ALA A 435 -17.58 -5.27 11.85
CA ALA A 435 -16.56 -5.75 10.93
C ALA A 435 -16.13 -4.67 9.92
N TYR A 436 -14.89 -4.77 9.47
CA TYR A 436 -14.32 -3.98 8.37
C TYR A 436 -13.92 -4.91 7.24
N PHE A 437 -14.15 -4.50 5.97
CA PHE A 437 -13.96 -5.35 4.81
C PHE A 437 -12.93 -4.75 3.84
N THR A 438 -12.18 -5.64 3.17
CA THR A 438 -11.32 -5.27 2.04
C THR A 438 -11.69 -6.13 0.84
N TRP A 439 -12.23 -5.50 -0.21
CA TRP A 439 -12.54 -6.13 -1.49
C TRP A 439 -11.37 -5.94 -2.46
N PHE A 440 -10.70 -7.03 -2.85
CA PHE A 440 -9.52 -6.99 -3.70
C PHE A 440 -9.55 -8.06 -4.80
N PRO A 441 -10.28 -7.85 -5.92
CA PRO A 441 -10.49 -8.87 -6.96
C PRO A 441 -9.36 -8.92 -7.99
N HIS A 442 -8.18 -8.38 -7.70
CA HIS A 442 -7.04 -8.31 -8.62
C HIS A 442 -5.79 -8.96 -8.06
N LEU A 443 -4.78 -9.20 -8.93
CA LEU A 443 -3.50 -9.81 -8.60
C LEU A 443 -3.67 -11.21 -7.98
N ILE A 444 -4.02 -11.30 -6.72
CA ILE A 444 -4.39 -12.51 -5.99
C ILE A 444 -5.78 -12.29 -5.41
N PRO A 445 -6.81 -12.55 -6.23
CA PRO A 445 -8.17 -12.12 -5.95
C PRO A 445 -8.74 -12.71 -4.66
N ALA A 446 -9.18 -11.82 -3.77
CA ALA A 446 -9.72 -12.19 -2.46
C ALA A 446 -10.61 -11.09 -1.88
N VAL A 447 -11.33 -11.43 -0.82
CA VAL A 447 -11.96 -10.51 0.11
C VAL A 447 -11.47 -10.86 1.52
N SER A 448 -11.30 -9.86 2.38
CA SER A 448 -11.06 -10.10 3.80
C SER A 448 -12.07 -9.37 4.68
N VAL A 449 -12.32 -9.94 5.85
CA VAL A 449 -13.07 -9.35 6.94
C VAL A 449 -12.21 -9.28 8.19
N ARG A 450 -12.24 -8.15 8.88
CA ARG A 450 -11.66 -7.90 10.20
C ARG A 450 -12.82 -7.70 11.21
N ALA A 451 -12.94 -8.57 12.21
CA ALA A 451 -13.92 -8.48 13.27
C ALA A 451 -13.26 -8.71 14.64
N GLY A 452 -13.13 -7.63 15.42
CA GLY A 452 -12.28 -7.63 16.61
C GLY A 452 -10.84 -8.03 16.24
N ASP A 453 -10.23 -9.00 16.92
CA ASP A 453 -8.89 -9.51 16.60
C ASP A 453 -8.85 -10.51 15.45
N TRP A 454 -9.99 -10.96 14.99
CA TRP A 454 -10.07 -11.99 13.96
C TRP A 454 -10.02 -11.40 12.56
N LYS A 455 -9.24 -12.02 11.68
CA LYS A 455 -9.20 -11.74 10.25
C LYS A 455 -9.39 -13.03 9.46
N LEU A 456 -10.42 -13.04 8.59
CA LEU A 456 -10.61 -14.09 7.60
C LEU A 456 -10.30 -13.54 6.22
N ILE A 457 -9.46 -14.25 5.46
CA ILE A 457 -9.23 -14.02 4.04
C ILE A 457 -9.95 -15.13 3.26
N ARG A 458 -10.84 -14.74 2.35
CA ARG A 458 -11.51 -15.63 1.40
C ARG A 458 -11.01 -15.36 0.00
N ARG A 459 -10.23 -16.29 -0.57
CA ARG A 459 -9.82 -16.23 -1.97
C ARG A 459 -10.93 -16.77 -2.85
N PHE A 460 -11.04 -16.21 -4.05
CA PHE A 460 -12.05 -16.67 -5.00
C PHE A 460 -11.64 -17.97 -5.71
N ALA A 461 -10.34 -18.24 -5.81
CA ALA A 461 -9.78 -19.50 -6.30
C ALA A 461 -8.41 -19.75 -5.65
N PRO A 462 -7.94 -21.01 -5.61
CA PRO A 462 -6.58 -21.33 -5.22
C PRO A 462 -5.55 -20.57 -6.10
N HIS A 463 -4.45 -20.19 -5.49
CA HIS A 463 -3.33 -19.53 -6.19
C HIS A 463 -2.03 -20.29 -5.87
N PRO A 464 -1.07 -20.39 -6.81
CA PRO A 464 0.16 -21.18 -6.61
C PRO A 464 0.97 -20.86 -5.36
N ASN A 465 0.99 -19.59 -4.96
CA ASN A 465 1.72 -19.16 -3.78
C ASN A 465 0.82 -19.11 -2.53
N TYR A 466 -0.50 -19.30 -2.68
CA TYR A 466 -1.53 -19.20 -1.63
C TYR A 466 -2.61 -20.25 -1.90
N PRO A 467 -2.34 -21.53 -1.56
CA PRO A 467 -3.20 -22.66 -1.90
C PRO A 467 -4.54 -22.65 -1.17
N GLU A 468 -4.56 -22.18 0.06
CA GLU A 468 -5.74 -22.14 0.87
C GLU A 468 -6.72 -21.07 0.37
N VAL A 469 -7.97 -21.44 0.21
CA VAL A 469 -9.05 -20.51 -0.15
C VAL A 469 -9.63 -19.81 1.08
N ARG A 470 -9.33 -20.31 2.28
CA ARG A 470 -9.69 -19.72 3.58
C ARG A 470 -8.45 -19.65 4.44
N GLU A 471 -8.13 -18.45 4.92
CA GLU A 471 -7.06 -18.24 5.87
C GLU A 471 -7.63 -17.43 7.04
N LEU A 472 -7.53 -17.97 8.26
CA LEU A 472 -8.01 -17.36 9.49
C LEU A 472 -6.84 -17.03 10.42
N TYR A 473 -6.79 -15.79 10.88
CA TYR A 473 -5.76 -15.29 11.78
C TYR A 473 -6.36 -14.58 13.00
N ASN A 474 -5.67 -14.72 14.15
CA ASN A 474 -5.91 -13.87 15.32
C ASN A 474 -4.80 -12.82 15.38
N LEU A 475 -5.08 -11.61 14.94
CA LEU A 475 -4.07 -10.54 14.82
C LEU A 475 -3.64 -9.97 16.18
N GLY A 476 -4.41 -10.19 17.24
CA GLY A 476 -3.99 -9.86 18.61
C GLY A 476 -2.82 -10.71 19.11
N GLU A 477 -2.71 -11.96 18.61
CA GLU A 477 -1.64 -12.89 18.95
C GLU A 477 -0.59 -13.04 17.83
N ASP A 478 -1.00 -12.85 16.57
CA ASP A 478 -0.20 -13.12 15.36
C ASP A 478 -0.41 -12.02 14.31
N ILE A 479 0.13 -10.83 14.58
CA ILE A 479 0.06 -9.68 13.66
C ILE A 479 0.76 -9.96 12.33
N GLY A 480 1.67 -10.93 12.30
CA GLY A 480 2.44 -11.36 11.12
C GLY A 480 1.70 -12.37 10.24
N GLU A 481 0.48 -12.78 10.60
CA GLU A 481 -0.34 -13.73 9.82
C GLU A 481 0.44 -15.01 9.47
N SER A 482 1.20 -15.54 10.44
CA SER A 482 2.13 -16.66 10.25
C SER A 482 1.43 -18.01 10.43
N ARG A 483 0.35 -18.07 11.21
CA ARG A 483 -0.35 -19.30 11.60
C ARG A 483 -1.82 -19.27 11.13
N ASN A 484 -2.11 -19.96 10.03
CA ASN A 484 -3.48 -20.14 9.56
C ASN A 484 -4.27 -21.07 10.49
N LEU A 485 -5.34 -20.56 11.10
CA LEU A 485 -6.21 -21.27 12.04
C LEU A 485 -7.47 -21.85 11.39
N ALA A 486 -7.67 -21.70 10.08
CA ALA A 486 -8.91 -22.04 9.40
C ALA A 486 -9.31 -23.52 9.57
N SER A 487 -8.33 -24.44 9.55
CA SER A 487 -8.59 -25.88 9.69
C SER A 487 -8.94 -26.32 11.13
N VAL A 488 -8.50 -25.54 12.14
CA VAL A 488 -8.70 -25.87 13.56
C VAL A 488 -9.87 -25.09 14.20
N MET A 489 -10.38 -24.05 13.52
CA MET A 489 -11.48 -23.20 13.98
C MET A 489 -12.57 -23.03 12.91
N PRO A 490 -13.19 -24.12 12.43
CA PRO A 490 -14.17 -24.06 11.34
C PRO A 490 -15.42 -23.23 11.67
N ASP A 491 -15.85 -23.20 12.93
CA ASP A 491 -17.01 -22.41 13.35
C ASP A 491 -16.73 -20.89 13.24
N LYS A 492 -15.52 -20.45 13.60
CA LYS A 492 -15.10 -19.06 13.43
C LYS A 492 -14.97 -18.69 11.95
N VAL A 493 -14.46 -19.59 11.11
CA VAL A 493 -14.45 -19.41 9.65
C VAL A 493 -15.86 -19.21 9.12
N LYS A 494 -16.82 -20.04 9.54
CA LYS A 494 -18.22 -19.95 9.11
C LYS A 494 -18.85 -18.60 9.52
N GLU A 495 -18.69 -18.21 10.78
CA GLU A 495 -19.17 -16.91 11.31
C GLU A 495 -18.69 -15.73 10.44
N LEU A 496 -17.39 -15.70 10.14
CA LEU A 496 -16.80 -14.60 9.38
C LEU A 496 -17.08 -14.68 7.87
N ASP A 497 -17.27 -15.88 7.32
CA ASP A 497 -17.69 -16.06 5.93
C ASP A 497 -19.15 -15.56 5.72
N GLU A 498 -20.02 -15.74 6.70
CA GLU A 498 -21.39 -15.19 6.66
C GLU A 498 -21.38 -13.66 6.62
N LEU A 499 -20.47 -12.99 7.35
CA LEU A 499 -20.29 -11.54 7.26
C LEU A 499 -19.80 -11.10 5.86
N ILE A 500 -18.90 -11.87 5.25
CA ILE A 500 -18.44 -11.61 3.88
C ILE A 500 -19.60 -11.75 2.88
N ASP A 501 -20.46 -12.76 3.04
CA ASP A 501 -21.61 -12.97 2.16
C ASP A 501 -22.61 -11.81 2.24
N GLN A 502 -22.89 -11.32 3.44
CA GLN A 502 -23.71 -10.12 3.66
C GLN A 502 -23.09 -8.88 2.99
N PHE A 503 -21.81 -8.62 3.23
CA PHE A 503 -21.07 -7.52 2.61
C PHE A 503 -21.14 -7.53 1.07
N VAL A 504 -20.97 -8.70 0.45
CA VAL A 504 -21.03 -8.87 -1.00
C VAL A 504 -22.42 -8.47 -1.55
N VAL A 505 -23.48 -8.86 -0.84
CA VAL A 505 -24.86 -8.52 -1.22
C VAL A 505 -25.13 -7.02 -1.02
N GLU A 506 -24.78 -6.48 0.14
CA GLU A 506 -25.06 -5.08 0.51
C GLU A 506 -24.32 -4.07 -0.37
N THR A 507 -23.09 -4.37 -0.75
CA THR A 507 -22.29 -3.47 -1.59
C THR A 507 -22.48 -3.70 -3.09
N GLY A 508 -23.23 -4.76 -3.50
CA GLY A 508 -23.37 -5.14 -4.89
C GLY A 508 -22.04 -5.53 -5.55
N ALA A 509 -21.14 -6.13 -4.76
CA ALA A 509 -19.81 -6.51 -5.25
C ALA A 509 -19.87 -7.42 -6.46
N LEU A 510 -19.07 -7.12 -7.49
CA LEU A 510 -19.03 -7.90 -8.73
C LEU A 510 -18.24 -9.19 -8.51
N TYR A 511 -18.93 -10.23 -8.06
CA TYR A 511 -18.33 -11.54 -7.77
C TYR A 511 -17.80 -12.20 -9.06
N PRO A 512 -16.66 -12.92 -8.99
CA PRO A 512 -16.12 -13.64 -10.15
C PRO A 512 -17.10 -14.65 -10.72
N LYS A 513 -17.10 -14.83 -12.04
CA LYS A 513 -17.95 -15.78 -12.76
C LYS A 513 -17.14 -16.99 -13.21
N PRO A 514 -17.71 -18.21 -13.30
CA PRO A 514 -17.04 -19.34 -13.91
C PRO A 514 -16.60 -19.02 -15.34
N ASN A 515 -15.39 -19.44 -15.72
CA ASN A 515 -14.91 -19.33 -17.08
C ASN A 515 -15.40 -20.54 -17.88
N PRO A 516 -16.28 -20.37 -18.89
CA PRO A 516 -16.80 -21.50 -19.67
C PRO A 516 -15.73 -22.15 -20.55
N ASP A 517 -14.64 -21.39 -20.87
CA ASP A 517 -13.52 -21.89 -21.68
C ASP A 517 -12.43 -22.55 -20.81
N PHE A 518 -12.67 -22.70 -19.50
CA PHE A 518 -11.69 -23.34 -18.61
C PHE A 518 -11.51 -24.80 -18.98
N ASN A 519 -10.31 -25.17 -19.46
CA ASN A 519 -10.02 -26.49 -19.98
C ASN A 519 -9.52 -27.51 -18.94
N GLY A 520 -9.56 -27.16 -17.65
CA GLY A 520 -9.07 -28.03 -16.56
C GLY A 520 -7.55 -28.27 -16.58
N SER A 521 -6.88 -27.91 -17.67
CA SER A 521 -5.42 -27.89 -17.72
C SER A 521 -4.93 -26.59 -17.10
N ALA A 522 -4.82 -26.59 -15.78
CA ALA A 522 -4.03 -25.60 -15.07
C ALA A 522 -2.55 -25.74 -15.46
N ASN A 523 -2.22 -25.47 -16.71
CA ASN A 523 -0.85 -25.21 -17.18
C ASN A 523 -0.39 -23.79 -16.80
N GLY A 524 -0.98 -23.25 -15.75
CA GLY A 524 -0.44 -22.19 -14.93
C GLY A 524 -0.03 -22.82 -13.60
N PRO A 525 0.66 -22.09 -12.77
CA PRO A 525 1.15 -22.61 -11.48
C PRO A 525 0.09 -23.15 -10.49
N ALA A 526 -1.20 -23.32 -10.86
CA ALA A 526 -2.24 -23.92 -10.02
C ALA A 526 -1.97 -25.41 -9.68
N ASP A 527 -1.30 -26.16 -10.57
CA ASP A 527 -0.82 -27.50 -10.23
C ASP A 527 0.32 -27.52 -9.19
N ALA A 528 0.91 -26.36 -8.89
CA ALA A 528 1.95 -26.26 -7.88
C ALA A 528 1.40 -26.13 -6.44
N VAL A 529 0.13 -25.99 -6.28
CA VAL A 529 -0.50 -25.45 -5.08
C VAL A 529 -0.93 -26.53 -4.06
N SER A 530 -1.40 -27.68 -4.50
CA SER A 530 -1.57 -28.85 -3.63
C SER A 530 -0.22 -29.53 -3.29
N ARG A 531 0.90 -28.90 -3.65
CA ARG A 531 2.22 -29.49 -3.79
C ARG A 531 3.31 -28.70 -3.06
N SER A 532 2.95 -27.79 -2.17
CA SER A 532 3.93 -27.05 -1.36
C SER A 532 3.74 -27.40 0.10
N ILE A 533 4.80 -27.84 0.78
CA ILE A 533 4.80 -28.11 2.20
C ILE A 533 6.04 -27.47 2.84
N ALA A 534 5.83 -26.63 3.85
CA ALA A 534 6.89 -25.98 4.62
C ALA A 534 7.94 -25.23 3.76
N GLY A 535 7.53 -24.66 2.61
CA GLY A 535 8.44 -23.96 1.68
C GLY A 535 9.22 -24.88 0.73
N LEU A 536 8.90 -26.16 0.70
CA LEU A 536 9.27 -27.08 -0.37
C LEU A 536 8.18 -27.07 -1.44
N VAL A 537 8.53 -26.78 -2.67
CA VAL A 537 7.61 -26.74 -3.83
C VAL A 537 7.73 -28.04 -4.59
N ALA A 538 6.66 -28.84 -4.58
CA ALA A 538 6.58 -30.10 -5.34
C ALA A 538 6.32 -29.81 -6.82
N ARG A 539 6.97 -30.56 -7.70
CA ARG A 539 6.77 -30.54 -9.15
C ARG A 539 6.72 -31.95 -9.70
N MET A 540 5.73 -32.21 -10.55
CA MET A 540 5.47 -33.53 -11.14
C MET A 540 5.28 -34.63 -10.07
N CYS A 541 4.80 -34.23 -8.88
CA CYS A 541 4.45 -35.12 -7.78
C CYS A 541 3.42 -34.47 -6.86
N GLU A 542 2.59 -35.30 -6.23
CA GLU A 542 1.69 -34.94 -5.13
C GLU A 542 2.41 -35.15 -3.81
N VAL A 543 2.14 -34.29 -2.82
CA VAL A 543 2.66 -34.41 -1.45
C VAL A 543 1.51 -34.54 -0.49
N GLU A 544 1.43 -35.65 0.22
CA GLU A 544 0.44 -35.96 1.25
C GLU A 544 1.10 -35.87 2.64
N PRO A 545 0.62 -35.01 3.57
CA PRO A 545 1.08 -35.02 4.95
C PRO A 545 0.67 -36.31 5.65
N LEU A 546 1.62 -36.96 6.33
CA LEU A 546 1.38 -38.08 7.22
C LEU A 546 1.63 -37.65 8.66
N LYS A 547 1.28 -38.51 9.66
CA LYS A 547 1.43 -38.20 11.10
C LYS A 547 2.88 -37.84 11.50
N ALA A 548 3.89 -38.43 10.84
CA ALA A 548 5.30 -38.24 11.17
C ALA A 548 6.20 -38.25 9.91
N ALA A 549 5.68 -37.92 8.76
CA ALA A 549 6.38 -37.89 7.47
C ALA A 549 5.55 -37.14 6.44
N ILE A 550 6.10 -36.95 5.26
CA ILE A 550 5.34 -36.64 4.04
C ILE A 550 5.44 -37.83 3.07
N ARG A 551 4.37 -38.10 2.35
CA ARG A 551 4.38 -39.04 1.23
C ARG A 551 4.42 -38.24 -0.07
N VAL A 552 5.39 -38.57 -0.94
CA VAL A 552 5.53 -37.98 -2.25
C VAL A 552 5.22 -39.03 -3.31
N ARG A 553 4.14 -38.79 -4.06
CA ARG A 553 3.68 -39.65 -5.16
C ARG A 553 4.02 -39.01 -6.50
N ALA A 554 4.71 -39.74 -7.34
CA ALA A 554 5.06 -39.25 -8.67
C ALA A 554 3.82 -39.14 -9.59
N GLU A 555 3.70 -38.02 -10.30
CA GLU A 555 2.71 -37.80 -11.36
C GLU A 555 3.38 -37.64 -12.76
N GLY A 556 4.68 -37.73 -12.84
CA GLY A 556 5.43 -37.57 -14.07
C GLY A 556 6.84 -38.15 -14.00
N ARG A 557 7.59 -38.03 -15.11
CA ARG A 557 8.90 -38.68 -15.25
C ARG A 557 10.02 -38.13 -14.39
N THR A 558 9.90 -36.92 -13.83
CA THR A 558 10.98 -36.24 -13.08
C THR A 558 10.44 -35.47 -11.87
N PRO A 559 9.84 -36.17 -10.87
CA PRO A 559 9.30 -35.51 -9.68
C PRO A 559 10.43 -34.92 -8.83
N PHE A 560 10.22 -33.71 -8.31
CA PHE A 560 11.16 -33.09 -7.40
C PHE A 560 10.49 -32.18 -6.37
N LEU A 561 11.18 -31.99 -5.23
CA LEU A 561 10.91 -30.95 -4.25
C LEU A 561 11.92 -29.83 -4.44
N GLY A 562 11.46 -28.63 -4.74
CA GLY A 562 12.31 -27.45 -4.95
C GLY A 562 12.24 -26.49 -3.77
N THR A 563 13.36 -25.83 -3.44
CA THR A 563 13.41 -24.80 -2.40
C THR A 563 14.35 -23.66 -2.75
N ALA A 564 13.96 -22.42 -2.39
CA ALA A 564 14.82 -21.24 -2.38
C ALA A 564 15.19 -20.78 -0.95
N GLN A 565 14.89 -21.59 0.07
CA GLN A 565 15.17 -21.25 1.46
C GLN A 565 16.60 -21.55 1.90
N VAL A 566 17.35 -22.38 1.14
CA VAL A 566 18.76 -22.69 1.39
C VAL A 566 19.60 -21.66 0.66
N LYS A 567 20.02 -20.60 1.35
CA LYS A 567 20.84 -19.51 0.82
C LYS A 567 22.21 -19.48 1.51
N PHE A 568 22.91 -20.61 1.49
CA PHE A 568 24.21 -20.80 2.12
C PHE A 568 25.31 -20.88 1.07
N ASP A 569 26.52 -20.50 1.46
CA ASP A 569 27.70 -20.76 0.66
C ASP A 569 28.04 -22.26 0.74
N GLY A 570 28.37 -22.84 -0.42
CA GLY A 570 28.75 -24.25 -0.50
C GLY A 570 30.22 -24.51 -0.19
N PRO A 571 30.62 -25.76 -0.16
CA PRO A 571 29.80 -26.95 -0.44
C PRO A 571 28.76 -27.24 0.64
N LEU A 572 27.69 -27.96 0.25
CA LEU A 572 26.60 -28.33 1.15
C LEU A 572 26.55 -29.85 1.35
N THR A 573 26.07 -30.27 2.51
CA THR A 573 25.71 -31.65 2.78
C THR A 573 24.19 -31.78 2.88
N LEU A 574 23.57 -32.60 2.03
CA LEU A 574 22.21 -33.06 2.22
C LEU A 574 22.19 -34.28 3.12
N LYS A 575 21.34 -34.25 4.16
CA LYS A 575 20.88 -35.45 4.88
C LYS A 575 19.41 -35.65 4.63
N LEU A 576 19.04 -36.81 4.11
CA LEU A 576 17.69 -37.20 3.77
C LEU A 576 17.31 -38.46 4.52
N ARG A 577 16.24 -38.41 5.33
CA ARG A 577 15.64 -39.58 5.94
C ARG A 577 14.37 -39.95 5.22
N ALA A 578 14.43 -41.01 4.42
CA ALA A 578 13.34 -41.42 3.54
C ALA A 578 13.19 -42.93 3.45
N ARG A 579 12.07 -43.41 2.94
CA ARG A 579 11.84 -44.79 2.57
C ARG A 579 11.00 -44.93 1.32
N SER A 580 11.18 -45.99 0.57
CA SER A 580 10.35 -46.33 -0.60
C SER A 580 10.37 -47.85 -0.78
N GLN A 581 9.22 -48.45 -1.04
CA GLN A 581 9.14 -49.90 -1.28
C GLN A 581 9.96 -50.34 -2.48
N THR A 582 10.10 -49.50 -3.46
CA THR A 582 10.77 -49.80 -4.76
C THR A 582 12.17 -49.22 -4.86
N GLY A 583 12.49 -48.19 -4.04
CA GLY A 583 13.78 -47.52 -4.09
C GLY A 583 14.08 -46.85 -5.43
N GLY A 584 15.35 -46.59 -5.72
CA GLY A 584 15.81 -46.07 -6.98
C GLY A 584 16.78 -44.89 -6.90
N LYS A 585 17.12 -44.32 -8.06
CA LYS A 585 18.06 -43.19 -8.14
C LYS A 585 17.34 -41.85 -8.04
N GLY A 586 17.84 -41.03 -7.14
CA GLY A 586 17.47 -39.62 -7.04
C GLY A 586 18.62 -38.68 -7.41
N LYS A 587 18.37 -37.38 -7.43
CA LYS A 587 19.33 -36.37 -7.83
C LYS A 587 19.12 -35.08 -7.05
N VAL A 588 20.17 -34.41 -6.62
CA VAL A 588 20.13 -33.03 -6.15
C VAL A 588 20.70 -32.13 -7.24
N GLN A 589 19.96 -31.14 -7.66
CA GLN A 589 20.40 -30.16 -8.64
C GLN A 589 20.34 -28.76 -7.99
N TRP A 590 21.29 -27.91 -8.28
CA TRP A 590 21.35 -26.56 -7.70
C TRP A 590 21.61 -25.50 -8.74
N ARG A 591 21.29 -24.27 -8.35
CA ARG A 591 21.61 -23.03 -9.03
C ARG A 591 22.19 -22.04 -8.01
N THR A 592 23.23 -21.32 -8.38
CA THR A 592 23.83 -20.27 -7.56
C THR A 592 23.14 -18.92 -7.80
N ALA A 593 23.44 -17.94 -6.94
CA ALA A 593 22.83 -16.59 -7.05
C ALA A 593 23.22 -15.85 -8.35
N THR A 594 24.33 -16.24 -8.98
CA THR A 594 24.83 -15.65 -10.23
C THR A 594 24.27 -16.29 -11.52
N GLN A 595 23.45 -17.32 -11.38
CA GLN A 595 22.91 -18.10 -12.52
C GLN A 595 21.40 -17.87 -12.69
N GLU A 596 20.99 -17.67 -13.94
CA GLU A 596 19.56 -17.52 -14.29
C GLU A 596 18.85 -18.86 -14.49
N THR A 597 19.57 -19.87 -14.96
CA THR A 597 19.02 -21.19 -15.29
C THR A 597 19.80 -22.32 -14.60
N PHE A 598 19.16 -23.47 -14.47
CA PHE A 598 19.84 -24.71 -14.05
C PHE A 598 20.71 -25.24 -15.19
N VAL A 599 21.89 -25.74 -14.86
CA VAL A 599 22.77 -26.43 -15.83
C VAL A 599 22.92 -27.89 -15.42
N ASP A 600 22.98 -28.79 -16.40
CA ASP A 600 22.97 -30.24 -16.16
C ASP A 600 24.19 -30.73 -15.38
N THR A 601 25.34 -30.05 -15.51
CA THR A 601 26.56 -30.37 -14.78
C THR A 601 26.51 -30.02 -13.30
N GLN A 602 25.55 -29.24 -12.86
CA GLN A 602 25.34 -28.88 -11.45
C GLN A 602 24.29 -29.80 -10.79
N ALA A 603 24.61 -31.07 -10.79
CA ALA A 603 23.80 -32.10 -10.16
C ALA A 603 24.68 -33.21 -9.57
N VAL A 604 24.19 -33.82 -8.50
CA VAL A 604 24.77 -35.02 -7.88
C VAL A 604 23.66 -36.04 -7.67
N THR A 605 23.94 -37.30 -7.96
CA THR A 605 22.99 -38.39 -7.79
C THR A 605 23.16 -39.10 -6.47
N TYR A 606 22.07 -39.68 -5.96
CA TYR A 606 22.04 -40.56 -4.80
C TYR A 606 21.16 -41.77 -5.08
N GLU A 607 21.27 -42.80 -4.25
CA GLU A 607 20.44 -44.00 -4.33
C GLU A 607 19.64 -44.16 -3.03
N LEU A 608 18.31 -44.33 -3.19
CA LEU A 608 17.43 -44.69 -2.10
C LEU A 608 17.19 -46.20 -2.17
N PRO A 609 17.65 -46.97 -1.17
CA PRO A 609 17.43 -48.42 -1.15
C PRO A 609 15.93 -48.74 -1.06
N ALA A 610 15.51 -49.82 -1.73
CA ALA A 610 14.16 -50.35 -1.61
C ALA A 610 13.94 -50.98 -0.21
N GLY A 611 12.75 -50.76 0.37
CA GLY A 611 12.31 -51.36 1.62
C GLY A 611 11.45 -50.48 2.49
N GLU A 612 10.84 -51.04 3.53
CA GLU A 612 9.96 -50.34 4.46
C GLU A 612 10.70 -49.60 5.58
N ALA A 613 12.00 -49.93 5.82
CA ALA A 613 12.78 -49.28 6.82
C ALA A 613 13.21 -47.89 6.43
N TRP A 614 13.25 -46.96 7.39
CA TRP A 614 13.77 -45.61 7.17
C TRP A 614 15.28 -45.67 6.88
N GLN A 615 15.67 -45.08 5.75
CA GLN A 615 17.04 -44.94 5.30
C GLN A 615 17.56 -43.54 5.57
N GLU A 616 18.79 -43.43 6.04
CA GLU A 616 19.50 -42.15 6.16
C GLU A 616 20.51 -42.01 4.99
N ILE A 617 20.27 -41.06 4.11
CA ILE A 617 21.12 -40.81 2.95
C ILE A 617 21.86 -39.52 3.17
N THR A 618 23.16 -39.53 3.00
CA THR A 618 24.02 -38.34 3.06
C THR A 618 24.65 -38.11 1.68
N VAL A 619 24.46 -36.90 1.15
CA VAL A 619 24.93 -36.50 -0.18
C VAL A 619 25.79 -35.24 -0.06
N GLN A 620 27.02 -35.28 -0.59
CA GLN A 620 27.82 -34.06 -0.73
C GLN A 620 27.38 -33.32 -1.99
N VAL A 621 26.96 -32.08 -1.84
CA VAL A 621 26.47 -31.22 -2.91
C VAL A 621 27.52 -30.12 -3.16
N PRO A 622 28.36 -30.26 -4.21
CA PRO A 622 29.55 -29.42 -4.42
C PRO A 622 29.20 -28.04 -4.99
N VAL A 623 28.34 -27.30 -4.31
CA VAL A 623 27.99 -25.94 -4.68
C VAL A 623 29.21 -25.06 -4.60
N GLN A 624 29.57 -24.38 -5.69
CA GLN A 624 30.60 -23.33 -5.68
C GLN A 624 29.93 -21.97 -5.55
N GLY A 625 30.21 -21.26 -4.45
CA GLY A 625 29.55 -20.00 -4.10
C GLY A 625 28.20 -20.22 -3.41
N ARG A 626 27.34 -19.21 -3.44
CA ARG A 626 26.08 -19.19 -2.71
C ARG A 626 24.96 -19.89 -3.47
N ALA A 627 24.37 -20.92 -2.88
CA ALA A 627 23.17 -21.56 -3.40
C ALA A 627 21.99 -20.56 -3.45
N SER A 628 21.17 -20.60 -4.47
CA SER A 628 19.95 -19.80 -4.59
C SER A 628 18.68 -20.64 -4.68
N VAL A 629 18.74 -21.75 -5.43
CA VAL A 629 17.64 -22.72 -5.56
C VAL A 629 18.20 -24.11 -5.59
N LEU A 630 17.57 -25.02 -4.85
CA LEU A 630 17.88 -26.45 -4.84
C LEU A 630 16.65 -27.23 -5.30
N ARG A 631 16.88 -28.33 -6.05
CA ARG A 631 15.87 -29.31 -6.44
C ARG A 631 16.31 -30.69 -5.96
N LEU A 632 15.48 -31.33 -5.14
CA LEU A 632 15.64 -32.71 -4.71
C LEU A 632 14.73 -33.58 -5.59
N TYR A 633 15.30 -34.20 -6.62
CA TYR A 633 14.61 -35.18 -7.46
C TYR A 633 14.54 -36.51 -6.73
N LEU A 634 13.35 -37.08 -6.68
CA LEU A 634 13.06 -38.31 -5.98
C LEU A 634 13.04 -39.51 -6.95
N PRO A 635 13.33 -40.72 -6.50
CA PRO A 635 13.15 -41.94 -7.32
C PRO A 635 11.68 -42.05 -7.76
N ALA A 636 11.43 -41.89 -9.04
CA ALA A 636 10.09 -41.65 -9.52
C ALA A 636 9.48 -42.75 -10.34
N GLU A 637 10.29 -43.70 -10.82
CA GLU A 637 9.80 -44.66 -11.81
C GLU A 637 8.95 -45.77 -11.19
N SER A 638 8.82 -45.83 -9.85
CA SER A 638 8.40 -47.07 -9.23
C SER A 638 7.55 -46.95 -7.95
N GLY A 639 7.09 -45.80 -7.55
CA GLY A 639 6.17 -45.75 -6.41
C GLY A 639 6.33 -44.54 -5.45
N ASP A 640 5.61 -44.60 -4.35
CA ASP A 640 5.61 -43.53 -3.35
C ASP A 640 6.95 -43.47 -2.59
N VAL A 641 7.42 -42.27 -2.31
CA VAL A 641 8.55 -41.99 -1.41
C VAL A 641 8.01 -41.31 -0.15
N GLU A 642 8.26 -41.90 0.99
CA GLU A 642 7.97 -41.26 2.28
C GLU A 642 9.23 -40.59 2.80
N ILE A 643 9.10 -39.33 3.26
CA ILE A 643 10.22 -38.52 3.75
C ILE A 643 9.90 -38.07 5.19
N GLN A 644 10.80 -38.38 6.12
CA GLN A 644 10.69 -37.98 7.51
C GLN A 644 11.46 -36.68 7.79
N SER A 645 12.62 -36.48 7.14
CA SER A 645 13.36 -35.22 7.25
C SER A 645 14.24 -34.95 6.03
N ILE A 646 14.45 -33.66 5.78
CA ILE A 646 15.40 -33.13 4.79
C ILE A 646 16.25 -32.08 5.51
N GLN A 647 17.56 -32.18 5.45
CA GLN A 647 18.48 -31.19 6.05
C GLN A 647 19.55 -30.83 5.02
N PHE A 648 19.76 -29.53 4.81
CA PHE A 648 20.94 -29.01 4.11
C PHE A 648 21.83 -28.29 5.12
N LEU A 649 23.10 -28.66 5.15
CA LEU A 649 24.11 -28.14 6.05
C LEU A 649 25.30 -27.61 5.25
N SER A 650 25.77 -26.38 5.56
CA SER A 650 27.00 -25.82 5.02
C SER A 650 28.23 -26.16 5.90
N GLU A 651 29.44 -26.08 5.36
CA GLU A 651 30.68 -26.24 6.13
C GLU A 651 30.81 -25.17 7.23
N SER A 652 30.19 -23.99 7.07
CA SER A 652 30.16 -22.94 8.09
C SER A 652 29.18 -23.21 9.25
N GLY A 653 28.52 -24.37 9.26
CA GLY A 653 27.55 -24.75 10.31
C GLY A 653 26.14 -24.14 10.12
N ARG A 654 25.86 -23.44 9.04
CA ARG A 654 24.49 -23.00 8.73
C ARG A 654 23.67 -24.17 8.23
N GLU A 655 22.44 -24.30 8.73
CA GLU A 655 21.55 -25.38 8.34
C GLU A 655 20.12 -24.92 8.04
N LYS A 656 19.44 -25.71 7.20
CA LYS A 656 17.99 -25.65 7.02
C LYS A 656 17.44 -27.07 7.12
N VAL A 657 16.52 -27.26 8.05
CA VAL A 657 15.90 -28.55 8.35
C VAL A 657 14.40 -28.49 8.05
N TRP A 658 13.89 -29.52 7.44
CA TRP A 658 12.47 -29.86 7.40
C TRP A 658 12.32 -31.19 8.14
N ASP A 659 11.73 -31.16 9.31
CA ASP A 659 11.49 -32.33 10.16
C ASP A 659 10.00 -32.59 10.26
N PHE A 660 9.53 -33.58 9.51
CA PHE A 660 8.12 -33.98 9.46
C PHE A 660 7.76 -34.96 10.59
N ALA A 661 8.73 -35.47 11.33
CA ALA A 661 8.49 -36.37 12.47
C ALA A 661 7.90 -35.66 13.70
N ASN A 662 8.29 -34.38 13.87
CA ASN A 662 7.89 -33.56 15.03
C ASN A 662 6.84 -32.50 14.70
N GLY A 663 6.22 -32.60 13.53
CA GLY A 663 5.30 -31.58 13.01
C GLY A 663 6.07 -30.43 12.38
N THR A 664 5.88 -30.19 11.10
CA THR A 664 6.46 -29.02 10.42
C THR A 664 5.92 -27.75 11.03
N GLN A 665 6.79 -26.98 11.66
CA GLN A 665 6.58 -25.57 11.96
C GLN A 665 6.93 -24.70 10.77
#